data_19fbc30ae9c6ed3467bc6f2ff67f1c11
#
_entry.id   19fbc30ae9c6ed3467bc6f2ff67f1c11
#
_cell.length_a   1.000
_cell.length_b   1.000
_cell.length_c   1.000
_cell.angle_alpha   90.00
_cell.angle_beta   90.00
_cell.angle_gamma   90.00
#
_symmetry.space_group_name_H-M   'P 1'
#
loop_
_entity.id
_entity.type
_entity.pdbx_description
1 polymer ?
#
loop_
_entity_poly.entity_id
_entity_poly.type
_entity_poly.pdbx_seq_one_letter_code
_entity_poly.pdbx_strand_id
1 'polypeptide(L)'
;MTKNLLVELGLEELPAYVVTPSEKQLGEKMAAFLDNNRLSYEGIQTFSTPRRLAVRVLGLADQQTDLTEDFKGPSKKIALDAEGNFSKAAQGFVRGKGLTVDDIEFREIKGEEYVYVTKHEAGKPAEEVLAGIPEVLASLSFPVSMHWANNTFEYIRPVHTLTVLLDDVALDMDFLDIHSGRVSRGHRFLGHEVEIRHADSYEEDLRKVYVIADSTERENMIREQIKEIEAEQGVQVQIDEGLLNEVLNLVEYPTAFMGNFDTKYLEVPEEVLVTSMETHQRYFVVRDLDGNLKPNFISVRNGNAEYLDNVIRGNEKVLVARLEDGEFFWREDQKLKIEDLVAKLSHVTFHEKIGSLREHMIRTGQIAILLAEKAGLSVDETIDLARAAAIYKFDLLTGMVGEFDELQGIMGEKYALLAGENAAVAQAIREHYLPDSADGALPESKVGAILALADKLDTLLSFFSVGLIPSGSNDPYALRRATQGIVRILEDFGWNIPMDELIASLYALSFDSLTYDNQEEVLNFIKARVDKMMGSTAKDIKEAVLASSNFVVADMIEAAEALTEAAKTENYKSSVESLSRAFNLAEKAEGSVKVDTSLFENEQEKELAQAVESLELKGSASDKLEQLFALSPVIDAFFDNTMVMAEDVDVKNNRLAILTELVNKAKIVAAFNLLNTK
;
A
#
# COMPACT_ATOMS: atom_id res chain seq x y z
N MET A 1 41.89 -13.80 -4.62
CA MET A 1 41.42 -13.22 -5.90
C MET A 1 39.89 -13.16 -5.81
N THR A 2 39.27 -12.14 -6.37
CA THR A 2 37.81 -12.10 -6.43
C THR A 2 37.31 -12.99 -7.57
N LYS A 3 36.13 -13.57 -7.40
CA LYS A 3 35.44 -14.43 -8.37
C LYS A 3 34.01 -13.93 -8.61
N ASN A 4 33.39 -14.34 -9.70
CA ASN A 4 31.97 -14.05 -9.94
C ASN A 4 31.13 -15.31 -9.66
N LEU A 5 30.07 -15.13 -8.90
CA LEU A 5 29.11 -16.20 -8.58
C LEU A 5 27.87 -16.02 -9.44
N LEU A 6 27.41 -17.07 -10.09
CA LEU A 6 26.11 -17.15 -10.74
C LEU A 6 25.23 -18.19 -10.02
N VAL A 7 24.00 -17.82 -9.71
CA VAL A 7 22.96 -18.75 -9.25
C VAL A 7 21.74 -18.57 -10.12
N GLU A 8 21.32 -19.62 -10.84
CA GLU A 8 20.05 -19.64 -11.59
C GLU A 8 19.15 -20.75 -11.07
N LEU A 9 17.90 -20.40 -10.80
CA LEU A 9 16.82 -21.30 -10.51
C LEU A 9 15.90 -21.39 -11.74
N GLY A 10 15.91 -22.51 -12.44
CA GLY A 10 15.04 -22.79 -13.57
C GLY A 10 13.71 -23.37 -13.09
N LEU A 11 12.62 -22.72 -13.44
CA LEU A 11 11.27 -22.99 -12.95
C LEU A 11 10.30 -23.35 -14.08
N GLU A 12 9.14 -23.89 -13.77
CA GLU A 12 8.00 -23.84 -14.67
C GLU A 12 7.45 -22.39 -14.71
N GLU A 13 6.64 -22.04 -15.73
CA GLU A 13 6.24 -20.67 -16.00
C GLU A 13 5.62 -19.98 -14.79
N LEU A 14 6.24 -18.91 -14.35
CA LEU A 14 5.78 -18.04 -13.29
C LEU A 14 4.64 -17.14 -13.78
N PRO A 15 3.65 -16.81 -12.95
CA PRO A 15 2.72 -15.73 -13.26
C PRO A 15 3.46 -14.41 -13.43
N ALA A 16 3.12 -13.62 -14.45
CA ALA A 16 3.85 -12.40 -14.80
C ALA A 16 4.04 -11.45 -13.61
N TYR A 17 3.00 -11.24 -12.79
CA TYR A 17 3.03 -10.34 -11.62
C TYR A 17 4.00 -10.80 -10.50
N VAL A 18 4.46 -12.05 -10.54
CA VAL A 18 5.41 -12.60 -9.54
C VAL A 18 6.86 -12.42 -9.96
N VAL A 19 7.16 -12.35 -11.27
CA VAL A 19 8.54 -12.41 -11.81
C VAL A 19 9.40 -11.27 -11.27
N THR A 20 9.03 -10.01 -11.54
CA THR A 20 9.80 -8.83 -11.11
C THR A 20 9.98 -8.73 -9.59
N PRO A 21 8.94 -8.92 -8.75
CA PRO A 21 9.11 -8.92 -7.30
C PRO A 21 10.03 -10.04 -6.79
N SER A 22 9.99 -11.21 -7.43
CA SER A 22 10.83 -12.35 -7.04
C SER A 22 12.31 -12.17 -7.45
N GLU A 23 12.54 -11.58 -8.61
CA GLU A 23 13.88 -11.18 -9.04
C GLU A 23 14.54 -10.25 -8.04
N LYS A 24 13.84 -9.17 -7.65
CA LYS A 24 14.29 -8.21 -6.64
C LYS A 24 14.55 -8.90 -5.30
N GLN A 25 13.61 -9.74 -4.85
CA GLN A 25 13.72 -10.46 -3.57
C GLN A 25 14.94 -11.40 -3.55
N LEU A 26 15.24 -12.08 -4.67
CA LEU A 26 16.41 -12.95 -4.78
C LEU A 26 17.71 -12.15 -4.63
N GLY A 27 17.82 -10.99 -5.28
CA GLY A 27 18.95 -10.09 -5.14
C GLY A 27 19.15 -9.60 -3.71
N GLU A 28 18.08 -9.11 -3.07
CA GLU A 28 18.11 -8.63 -1.69
C GLU A 28 18.51 -9.72 -0.68
N LYS A 29 17.96 -10.93 -0.85
CA LYS A 29 18.28 -12.07 0.03
C LYS A 29 19.70 -12.58 -0.17
N MET A 30 20.21 -12.59 -1.41
CA MET A 30 21.59 -12.93 -1.69
C MET A 30 22.54 -11.91 -1.06
N ALA A 31 22.27 -10.62 -1.21
CA ALA A 31 23.05 -9.56 -0.54
C ALA A 31 23.09 -9.77 0.98
N ALA A 32 21.92 -9.93 1.60
CA ALA A 32 21.82 -10.16 3.04
C ALA A 32 22.56 -11.45 3.49
N PHE A 33 22.49 -12.50 2.70
CA PHE A 33 23.21 -13.75 2.97
C PHE A 33 24.73 -13.53 2.97
N LEU A 34 25.27 -12.85 1.97
CA LEU A 34 26.70 -12.57 1.87
C LEU A 34 27.17 -11.63 2.98
N ASP A 35 26.43 -10.55 3.26
CA ASP A 35 26.74 -9.60 4.32
C ASP A 35 26.74 -10.25 5.71
N ASN A 36 25.72 -11.05 6.02
CA ASN A 36 25.60 -11.77 7.27
C ASN A 36 26.74 -12.81 7.47
N ASN A 37 27.27 -13.32 6.37
CA ASN A 37 28.40 -14.24 6.38
C ASN A 37 29.76 -13.55 6.16
N ARG A 38 29.84 -12.22 6.23
CA ARG A 38 31.09 -11.47 6.08
C ARG A 38 31.87 -11.79 4.80
N LEU A 39 31.14 -12.07 3.73
CA LEU A 39 31.72 -12.37 2.42
C LEU A 39 31.52 -11.14 1.51
N SER A 40 32.60 -10.38 1.33
CA SER A 40 32.53 -9.12 0.58
C SER A 40 32.39 -9.36 -0.92
N TYR A 41 31.72 -8.43 -1.61
CA TYR A 41 31.48 -8.45 -3.05
C TYR A 41 31.43 -7.01 -3.60
N GLU A 42 31.55 -6.84 -4.90
CA GLU A 42 31.56 -5.53 -5.57
C GLU A 42 30.15 -5.10 -6.03
N GLY A 43 29.31 -6.05 -6.43
CA GLY A 43 27.95 -5.75 -6.89
C GLY A 43 27.10 -6.99 -7.10
N ILE A 44 25.79 -6.76 -7.25
CA ILE A 44 24.80 -7.80 -7.54
C ILE A 44 24.02 -7.40 -8.79
N GLN A 45 23.88 -8.32 -9.72
CA GLN A 45 23.02 -8.23 -10.89
C GLN A 45 21.96 -9.31 -10.80
N THR A 46 20.74 -8.97 -11.17
CA THR A 46 19.61 -9.91 -11.16
C THR A 46 19.08 -10.11 -12.56
N PHE A 47 18.53 -11.28 -12.82
CA PHE A 47 17.97 -11.66 -14.10
C PHE A 47 16.69 -12.46 -13.88
N SER A 48 15.71 -12.26 -14.74
CA SER A 48 14.48 -13.05 -14.70
C SER A 48 13.87 -13.25 -16.07
N THR A 49 13.18 -14.36 -16.22
CA THR A 49 12.26 -14.62 -17.32
C THR A 49 11.04 -15.34 -16.75
N PRO A 50 9.96 -15.58 -17.52
CA PRO A 50 8.86 -16.42 -17.06
C PRO A 50 9.29 -17.76 -16.43
N ARG A 51 10.44 -18.31 -16.82
CA ARG A 51 10.88 -19.65 -16.43
C ARG A 51 12.16 -19.69 -15.62
N ARG A 52 12.69 -18.54 -15.15
CA ARG A 52 13.92 -18.48 -14.35
C ARG A 52 14.01 -17.26 -13.48
N LEU A 53 14.72 -17.43 -12.37
CA LEU A 53 15.22 -16.34 -11.53
C LEU A 53 16.73 -16.56 -11.38
N ALA A 54 17.52 -15.52 -11.58
CA ALA A 54 18.97 -15.65 -11.43
C ALA A 54 19.57 -14.41 -10.76
N VAL A 55 20.73 -14.64 -10.14
CA VAL A 55 21.54 -13.59 -9.53
C VAL A 55 23.00 -13.84 -9.85
N ARG A 56 23.71 -12.79 -10.26
CA ARG A 56 25.16 -12.80 -10.42
C ARG A 56 25.80 -11.85 -9.42
N VAL A 57 26.72 -12.37 -8.61
CA VAL A 57 27.50 -11.59 -7.66
C VAL A 57 28.87 -11.32 -8.27
N LEU A 58 29.20 -10.04 -8.40
CA LEU A 58 30.46 -9.59 -8.99
C LEU A 58 31.51 -9.38 -7.89
N GLY A 59 32.74 -9.79 -8.20
CA GLY A 59 33.87 -9.50 -7.32
C GLY A 59 33.80 -10.15 -5.94
N LEU A 60 33.20 -11.34 -5.84
CA LEU A 60 33.04 -12.07 -4.58
C LEU A 60 34.42 -12.45 -4.01
N ALA A 61 34.65 -12.17 -2.74
CA ALA A 61 35.89 -12.58 -2.05
C ALA A 61 36.03 -14.10 -1.98
N ASP A 62 37.27 -14.59 -2.02
CA ASP A 62 37.56 -16.03 -1.94
C ASP A 62 37.44 -16.62 -0.54
N GLN A 63 37.30 -15.76 0.49
CA GLN A 63 37.06 -16.17 1.89
C GLN A 63 36.35 -15.05 2.67
N GLN A 64 35.71 -15.44 3.77
CA GLN A 64 35.16 -14.52 4.74
C GLN A 64 36.28 -13.65 5.35
N THR A 65 35.92 -12.41 5.72
CA THR A 65 36.79 -11.62 6.60
C THR A 65 36.91 -12.25 7.98
N ASP A 66 38.13 -12.28 8.50
CA ASP A 66 38.39 -12.76 9.85
C ASP A 66 37.54 -11.94 10.86
N LEU A 67 37.03 -12.61 11.86
CA LEU A 67 36.29 -11.98 12.93
C LEU A 67 37.17 -11.87 14.17
N THR A 68 37.30 -10.66 14.68
CA THR A 68 37.95 -10.40 15.95
C THR A 68 36.95 -9.74 16.88
N GLU A 69 36.59 -10.43 17.94
CA GLU A 69 35.61 -9.94 18.91
C GLU A 69 36.23 -9.83 20.31
N ASP A 70 36.05 -8.67 20.92
CA ASP A 70 36.44 -8.42 22.29
C ASP A 70 35.25 -8.69 23.23
N PHE A 71 35.46 -9.56 24.19
CA PHE A 71 34.44 -9.87 25.21
C PHE A 71 34.89 -9.35 26.57
N LYS A 72 34.02 -8.55 27.21
CA LYS A 72 34.20 -8.06 28.56
C LYS A 72 33.69 -9.11 29.55
N GLY A 73 34.56 -9.51 30.47
CA GLY A 73 34.27 -10.44 31.56
C GLY A 73 34.13 -9.76 32.95
N PRO A 74 34.29 -10.56 34.03
CA PRO A 74 34.19 -10.05 35.39
C PRO A 74 35.29 -9.03 35.72
N SER A 75 35.10 -8.21 36.76
CA SER A 75 36.14 -7.33 37.24
C SER A 75 37.32 -8.14 37.79
N LYS A 76 38.51 -7.56 37.75
CA LYS A 76 39.75 -8.18 38.24
C LYS A 76 39.62 -8.72 39.66
N LYS A 77 38.89 -7.99 40.52
CA LYS A 77 38.61 -8.40 41.92
C LYS A 77 37.81 -9.71 42.01
N ILE A 78 36.99 -10.00 41.04
CA ILE A 78 36.19 -11.25 40.95
C ILE A 78 36.97 -12.32 40.18
N ALA A 79 37.79 -11.90 39.24
CA ALA A 79 38.54 -12.75 38.35
C ALA A 79 39.76 -13.43 39.00
N LEU A 80 40.33 -12.85 40.04
CA LEU A 80 41.46 -13.39 40.77
C LEU A 80 41.06 -13.74 42.21
N ASP A 81 41.65 -14.82 42.76
CA ASP A 81 41.60 -15.15 44.19
C ASP A 81 42.62 -14.39 45.00
N ALA A 82 42.70 -14.64 46.35
CA ALA A 82 43.62 -13.95 47.25
C ALA A 82 45.10 -14.28 46.94
N GLU A 83 45.38 -15.40 46.33
CA GLU A 83 46.70 -15.85 45.91
C GLU A 83 47.08 -15.41 44.48
N GLY A 84 46.17 -14.71 43.77
CA GLY A 84 46.42 -14.19 42.43
C GLY A 84 46.13 -15.21 41.30
N ASN A 85 45.47 -16.36 41.59
CA ASN A 85 45.08 -17.32 40.59
C ASN A 85 43.70 -16.99 40.00
N PHE A 86 43.44 -17.41 38.76
CA PHE A 86 42.14 -17.17 38.13
C PHE A 86 41.01 -17.95 38.80
N SER A 87 39.99 -17.23 39.21
CA SER A 87 38.78 -17.75 39.85
C SER A 87 37.97 -18.63 38.91
N LYS A 88 37.06 -19.40 39.48
CA LYS A 88 36.08 -20.22 38.67
C LYS A 88 35.24 -19.32 37.77
N ALA A 89 34.99 -18.07 38.13
CA ALA A 89 34.23 -17.13 37.31
C ALA A 89 35.03 -16.72 36.06
N ALA A 90 36.32 -16.42 36.18
CA ALA A 90 37.19 -16.11 35.06
C ALA A 90 37.40 -17.32 34.15
N GLN A 91 37.66 -18.51 34.73
CA GLN A 91 37.80 -19.77 33.99
C GLN A 91 36.53 -20.16 33.26
N GLY A 92 35.34 -20.00 33.86
CA GLY A 92 34.04 -20.24 33.26
C GLY A 92 33.76 -19.27 32.08
N PHE A 93 34.11 -18.02 32.27
CA PHE A 93 33.95 -16.98 31.23
C PHE A 93 34.75 -17.29 29.98
N VAL A 94 36.07 -17.56 30.12
CA VAL A 94 36.94 -17.87 28.95
C VAL A 94 36.53 -19.19 28.25
N ARG A 95 36.21 -20.21 29.07
CA ARG A 95 35.73 -21.50 28.53
C ARG A 95 34.45 -21.35 27.74
N GLY A 96 33.51 -20.51 28.19
CA GLY A 96 32.27 -20.21 27.49
C GLY A 96 32.47 -19.51 26.16
N LYS A 97 33.67 -18.95 25.92
CA LYS A 97 34.09 -18.34 24.65
C LYS A 97 35.02 -19.24 23.81
N GLY A 98 35.31 -20.45 24.27
CA GLY A 98 36.22 -21.38 23.61
C GLY A 98 37.69 -21.01 23.75
N LEU A 99 38.03 -20.20 24.77
CA LEU A 99 39.37 -19.67 25.04
C LEU A 99 39.91 -20.20 26.39
N THR A 100 41.15 -19.88 26.69
CA THR A 100 41.84 -20.30 27.90
C THR A 100 42.15 -19.07 28.82
N VAL A 101 42.60 -19.31 30.05
CA VAL A 101 43.00 -18.25 30.95
C VAL A 101 44.23 -17.49 30.47
N ASP A 102 45.01 -18.08 29.57
CA ASP A 102 46.22 -17.44 29.00
C ASP A 102 45.84 -16.33 28.00
N ASP A 103 44.58 -16.35 27.52
CA ASP A 103 44.05 -15.33 26.58
C ASP A 103 43.49 -14.10 27.32
N ILE A 104 43.53 -14.08 28.69
CA ILE A 104 43.00 -12.98 29.48
C ILE A 104 43.92 -11.77 29.46
N GLU A 105 43.34 -10.63 29.08
CA GLU A 105 43.92 -9.31 29.29
C GLU A 105 43.09 -8.53 30.31
N PHE A 106 43.77 -7.66 31.09
CA PHE A 106 43.06 -6.72 31.96
C PHE A 106 43.04 -5.33 31.31
N ARG A 107 41.82 -4.82 31.11
CA ARG A 107 41.63 -3.46 30.59
C ARG A 107 40.87 -2.58 31.61
N GLU A 108 41.36 -1.36 31.84
CA GLU A 108 40.75 -0.42 32.76
C GLU A 108 39.59 0.32 32.12
N ILE A 109 38.43 0.33 32.82
CA ILE A 109 37.24 1.10 32.42
C ILE A 109 36.77 1.89 33.66
N LYS A 110 36.74 3.22 33.58
CA LYS A 110 36.27 4.11 34.64
C LYS A 110 36.94 3.86 35.99
N GLY A 111 38.27 3.56 35.97
CA GLY A 111 39.04 3.34 37.19
C GLY A 111 38.97 1.93 37.80
N GLU A 112 38.35 0.97 37.10
CA GLU A 112 38.29 -0.42 37.52
C GLU A 112 38.74 -1.35 36.37
N GLU A 113 39.60 -2.34 36.70
CA GLU A 113 40.11 -3.31 35.74
C GLU A 113 39.12 -4.48 35.56
N TYR A 114 38.89 -4.85 34.31
CA TYR A 114 38.04 -5.96 33.90
C TYR A 114 38.83 -6.96 33.08
N VAL A 115 38.42 -8.23 33.15
CA VAL A 115 38.86 -9.27 32.22
C VAL A 115 38.37 -8.94 30.83
N TYR A 116 39.24 -8.98 29.85
CA TYR A 116 38.95 -8.97 28.44
C TYR A 116 39.57 -10.21 27.79
N VAL A 117 38.88 -10.77 26.81
CA VAL A 117 39.46 -11.78 25.91
C VAL A 117 39.09 -11.40 24.50
N THR A 118 40.04 -11.55 23.60
CA THR A 118 39.85 -11.34 22.14
C THR A 118 39.76 -12.68 21.49
N LYS A 119 38.60 -12.98 20.91
CA LYS A 119 38.41 -14.19 20.10
C LYS A 119 38.68 -13.88 18.64
N HIS A 120 39.64 -14.59 18.06
CA HIS A 120 39.92 -14.58 16.62
C HIS A 120 39.27 -15.81 15.98
N GLU A 121 38.47 -15.55 14.97
CA GLU A 121 37.86 -16.58 14.14
C GLU A 121 38.30 -16.35 12.70
N ALA A 122 39.09 -17.26 12.15
CA ALA A 122 39.52 -17.20 10.75
C ALA A 122 38.32 -17.34 9.81
N GLY A 123 38.33 -16.52 8.77
CA GLY A 123 37.28 -16.58 7.74
C GLY A 123 37.30 -17.93 7.01
N LYS A 124 36.13 -18.49 6.75
CA LYS A 124 35.95 -19.71 5.96
C LYS A 124 36.12 -19.41 4.48
N PRO A 125 36.58 -20.38 3.67
CA PRO A 125 36.58 -20.30 2.22
C PRO A 125 35.15 -19.99 1.70
N ALA A 126 35.05 -19.20 0.64
CA ALA A 126 33.76 -18.82 0.03
C ALA A 126 32.91 -20.05 -0.31
N GLU A 127 33.52 -21.11 -0.85
CA GLU A 127 32.82 -22.35 -1.25
C GLU A 127 32.09 -23.02 -0.08
N GLU A 128 32.67 -22.98 1.14
CA GLU A 128 32.01 -23.52 2.33
C GLU A 128 30.80 -22.65 2.74
N VAL A 129 30.91 -21.35 2.59
CA VAL A 129 29.84 -20.41 2.90
C VAL A 129 28.68 -20.55 1.89
N LEU A 130 29.02 -20.64 0.62
CA LEU A 130 28.07 -20.75 -0.49
C LEU A 130 27.25 -22.04 -0.45
N ALA A 131 27.66 -23.05 0.30
CA ALA A 131 26.81 -24.22 0.58
C ALA A 131 25.46 -23.88 1.25
N GLY A 132 25.30 -22.68 1.80
CA GLY A 132 24.04 -22.14 2.31
C GLY A 132 23.10 -21.50 1.27
N ILE A 133 23.42 -21.53 -0.02
CA ILE A 133 22.55 -20.99 -1.09
C ILE A 133 21.19 -21.68 -1.14
N PRO A 134 21.03 -23.01 -0.94
CA PRO A 134 19.71 -23.64 -0.91
C PRO A 134 18.74 -23.01 0.11
N GLU A 135 19.25 -22.60 1.28
CA GLU A 135 18.44 -21.91 2.30
C GLU A 135 18.00 -20.53 1.84
N VAL A 136 18.83 -19.81 1.07
CA VAL A 136 18.46 -18.53 0.45
C VAL A 136 17.31 -18.76 -0.52
N LEU A 137 17.42 -19.74 -1.41
CA LEU A 137 16.38 -20.08 -2.38
C LEU A 137 15.09 -20.55 -1.68
N ALA A 138 15.18 -21.36 -0.63
CA ALA A 138 14.03 -21.80 0.17
C ALA A 138 13.33 -20.65 0.91
N SER A 139 14.06 -19.58 1.22
CA SER A 139 13.53 -18.43 1.93
C SER A 139 12.71 -17.49 1.05
N LEU A 140 12.69 -17.63 -0.28
CA LEU A 140 11.85 -16.85 -1.17
C LEU A 140 10.38 -17.03 -0.82
N SER A 141 9.66 -15.92 -0.72
CA SER A 141 8.22 -15.90 -0.41
C SER A 141 7.41 -15.43 -1.61
N PHE A 142 6.28 -16.07 -1.83
CA PHE A 142 5.40 -15.81 -2.96
C PHE A 142 3.96 -15.58 -2.49
N PRO A 143 3.16 -14.82 -3.22
CA PRO A 143 1.75 -14.58 -2.85
C PRO A 143 0.89 -15.84 -2.94
N VAL A 144 1.29 -16.81 -3.73
CA VAL A 144 0.69 -18.14 -3.86
C VAL A 144 1.79 -19.19 -3.96
N SER A 145 1.53 -20.38 -3.44
CA SER A 145 2.43 -21.52 -3.51
C SER A 145 1.66 -22.79 -3.86
N MET A 146 2.37 -23.82 -4.26
CA MET A 146 1.80 -25.12 -4.60
C MET A 146 2.72 -26.28 -4.16
N HIS A 147 2.13 -27.43 -3.94
CA HIS A 147 2.85 -28.69 -3.86
C HIS A 147 2.96 -29.35 -5.23
N TRP A 148 4.05 -30.06 -5.48
CA TRP A 148 4.18 -30.91 -6.66
C TRP A 148 4.99 -32.17 -6.34
N ALA A 149 4.78 -33.21 -7.13
CA ALA A 149 5.40 -34.52 -6.94
C ALA A 149 5.22 -35.02 -5.50
N ASN A 150 6.29 -35.46 -4.83
CA ASN A 150 6.28 -35.93 -3.44
C ASN A 150 6.89 -34.90 -2.48
N ASN A 151 7.09 -33.65 -2.93
CA ASN A 151 7.65 -32.59 -2.09
C ASN A 151 6.65 -32.17 -1.01
N THR A 152 7.09 -32.09 0.22
CA THR A 152 6.35 -31.50 1.33
C THR A 152 6.55 -29.99 1.44
N PHE A 153 7.54 -29.47 0.72
CA PHE A 153 7.83 -28.05 0.63
C PHE A 153 6.95 -27.38 -0.43
N GLU A 154 6.37 -26.23 -0.10
CA GLU A 154 5.60 -25.44 -1.03
C GLU A 154 6.47 -24.40 -1.73
N TYR A 155 6.29 -24.26 -3.04
CA TYR A 155 6.94 -23.23 -3.82
C TYR A 155 6.00 -22.66 -4.89
N ILE A 156 6.39 -21.57 -5.56
CA ILE A 156 5.53 -20.92 -6.55
C ILE A 156 5.24 -21.80 -7.77
N ARG A 157 6.26 -22.53 -8.24
CA ARG A 157 6.19 -23.47 -9.39
C ARG A 157 7.24 -24.55 -9.20
N PRO A 158 7.10 -25.70 -9.90
CA PRO A 158 8.10 -26.74 -9.93
C PRO A 158 9.46 -26.23 -10.37
N VAL A 159 10.49 -26.64 -9.65
CA VAL A 159 11.89 -26.39 -9.99
C VAL A 159 12.36 -27.48 -10.94
N HIS A 160 13.09 -27.11 -12.01
CA HIS A 160 13.57 -28.03 -13.03
C HIS A 160 15.08 -28.08 -13.13
N THR A 161 15.77 -26.95 -12.93
CA THR A 161 17.23 -26.85 -13.01
C THR A 161 17.74 -25.93 -11.93
N LEU A 162 18.95 -26.20 -11.46
CA LEU A 162 19.71 -25.35 -10.58
C LEU A 162 21.09 -25.19 -11.18
N THR A 163 21.46 -23.96 -11.57
CA THR A 163 22.82 -23.66 -12.07
C THR A 163 23.53 -22.83 -11.02
N VAL A 164 24.68 -23.31 -10.54
CA VAL A 164 25.48 -22.57 -9.57
C VAL A 164 26.96 -22.64 -10.02
N LEU A 165 27.50 -21.51 -10.42
CA LEU A 165 28.85 -21.37 -10.90
C LEU A 165 29.65 -20.35 -10.09
N LEU A 166 30.85 -20.70 -9.72
CA LEU A 166 31.87 -19.78 -9.21
C LEU A 166 32.93 -19.62 -10.29
N ASP A 167 32.88 -18.53 -11.05
CA ASP A 167 33.55 -18.35 -12.35
C ASP A 167 33.13 -19.46 -13.33
N ASP A 168 34.02 -20.41 -13.63
CA ASP A 168 33.80 -21.57 -14.51
C ASP A 168 33.59 -22.89 -13.75
N VAL A 169 33.61 -22.87 -12.42
CA VAL A 169 33.47 -24.05 -11.57
C VAL A 169 32.03 -24.22 -11.09
N ALA A 170 31.41 -25.34 -11.42
CA ALA A 170 30.11 -25.67 -10.87
C ALA A 170 30.25 -26.10 -9.40
N LEU A 171 29.49 -25.45 -8.53
CA LEU A 171 29.42 -25.81 -7.12
C LEU A 171 28.35 -26.90 -6.92
N ASP A 172 28.67 -27.87 -6.09
CA ASP A 172 27.84 -29.05 -5.80
C ASP A 172 26.86 -28.76 -4.65
N MET A 173 25.55 -28.75 -4.92
CA MET A 173 24.50 -28.61 -3.95
C MET A 173 23.15 -29.13 -4.45
N ASP A 174 22.23 -29.39 -3.53
CA ASP A 174 20.90 -29.86 -3.84
C ASP A 174 19.84 -28.87 -3.36
N PHE A 175 18.80 -28.67 -4.17
CA PHE A 175 17.61 -27.92 -3.81
C PHE A 175 16.34 -28.61 -4.36
N LEU A 176 15.41 -29.01 -3.48
CA LEU A 176 14.17 -29.69 -3.86
C LEU A 176 14.35 -30.88 -4.80
N ASP A 177 15.24 -31.77 -4.48
CA ASP A 177 15.65 -32.96 -5.29
C ASP A 177 16.31 -32.63 -6.64
N ILE A 178 16.66 -31.35 -6.88
CA ILE A 178 17.40 -30.93 -8.06
C ILE A 178 18.87 -30.72 -7.68
N HIS A 179 19.74 -31.46 -8.36
CA HIS A 179 21.16 -31.30 -8.22
C HIS A 179 21.70 -30.16 -9.07
N SER A 180 22.58 -29.36 -8.50
CA SER A 180 23.15 -28.20 -9.18
C SER A 180 24.11 -28.64 -10.29
N GLY A 181 24.25 -27.80 -11.31
CA GLY A 181 25.14 -28.01 -12.41
C GLY A 181 25.44 -26.72 -13.15
N ARG A 182 25.69 -26.85 -14.45
CA ARG A 182 25.90 -25.70 -15.35
C ARG A 182 24.91 -25.64 -16.51
N VAL A 183 23.92 -26.51 -16.53
CA VAL A 183 22.94 -26.61 -17.62
C VAL A 183 21.76 -25.74 -17.32
N SER A 184 21.43 -24.82 -18.22
CA SER A 184 20.20 -24.05 -18.25
C SER A 184 19.33 -24.43 -19.45
N ARG A 185 18.03 -24.07 -19.41
CA ARG A 185 17.08 -24.37 -20.49
C ARG A 185 16.93 -23.16 -21.40
N GLY A 186 17.10 -23.36 -22.72
CA GLY A 186 16.79 -22.36 -23.72
C GLY A 186 15.31 -22.11 -23.90
N HIS A 187 14.97 -21.27 -24.87
CA HIS A 187 13.59 -20.98 -25.23
C HIS A 187 12.83 -22.26 -25.57
N ARG A 188 11.57 -22.37 -25.05
CA ARG A 188 10.79 -23.61 -25.10
C ARG A 188 10.65 -24.22 -26.50
N PHE A 189 10.51 -23.39 -27.54
CA PHE A 189 10.27 -23.83 -28.92
C PHE A 189 11.46 -23.60 -29.86
N LEU A 190 12.27 -22.58 -29.60
CA LEU A 190 13.37 -22.20 -30.49
C LEU A 190 14.73 -22.67 -29.96
N GLY A 191 14.82 -22.91 -28.66
CA GLY A 191 16.05 -23.25 -27.96
C GLY A 191 16.13 -24.74 -27.62
N HIS A 192 17.26 -25.07 -26.97
CA HIS A 192 17.55 -26.36 -26.37
C HIS A 192 18.30 -26.10 -25.05
N GLU A 193 18.65 -27.13 -24.31
CA GLU A 193 19.51 -26.99 -23.14
C GLU A 193 20.88 -26.43 -23.56
N VAL A 194 21.43 -25.56 -22.70
CA VAL A 194 22.73 -24.90 -22.93
C VAL A 194 23.59 -25.02 -21.67
N GLU A 195 24.85 -25.31 -21.86
CA GLU A 195 25.84 -25.24 -20.80
C GLU A 195 26.34 -23.81 -20.64
N ILE A 196 26.16 -23.25 -19.45
CA ILE A 196 26.76 -21.96 -19.08
C ILE A 196 28.23 -22.21 -18.79
N ARG A 197 29.07 -21.58 -19.58
CA ARG A 197 30.53 -21.82 -19.56
C ARG A 197 31.23 -21.13 -18.39
N HIS A 198 30.77 -19.93 -18.06
CA HIS A 198 31.30 -19.05 -17.02
C HIS A 198 30.20 -18.17 -16.48
N ALA A 199 30.29 -17.73 -15.22
CA ALA A 199 29.31 -16.81 -14.63
C ALA A 199 29.10 -15.52 -15.46
N ASP A 200 30.16 -15.02 -16.12
CA ASP A 200 30.10 -13.82 -16.97
C ASP A 200 29.53 -14.06 -18.37
N SER A 201 29.51 -15.31 -18.84
CA SER A 201 28.97 -15.64 -20.15
C SER A 201 27.47 -15.95 -20.15
N TYR A 202 26.79 -15.77 -19.00
CA TYR A 202 25.40 -16.18 -18.78
C TYR A 202 24.43 -15.62 -19.83
N GLU A 203 24.40 -14.31 -20.02
CA GLU A 203 23.51 -13.67 -20.98
C GLU A 203 23.86 -14.07 -22.42
N GLU A 204 25.16 -14.15 -22.75
CA GLU A 204 25.64 -14.55 -24.09
C GLU A 204 25.25 -15.99 -24.41
N ASP A 205 25.43 -16.91 -23.46
CA ASP A 205 25.11 -18.32 -23.66
C ASP A 205 23.61 -18.56 -23.78
N LEU A 206 22.76 -17.86 -22.99
CA LEU A 206 21.33 -17.91 -23.09
C LEU A 206 20.80 -17.29 -24.37
N ARG A 207 21.39 -16.20 -24.86
CA ARG A 207 21.03 -15.56 -26.13
C ARG A 207 21.16 -16.51 -27.33
N LYS A 208 22.17 -17.39 -27.34
CA LYS A 208 22.36 -18.39 -28.41
C LYS A 208 21.21 -19.38 -28.50
N VAL A 209 20.47 -19.55 -27.44
CA VAL A 209 19.27 -20.42 -27.33
C VAL A 209 17.99 -19.64 -27.16
N TYR A 210 17.95 -18.42 -27.71
CA TYR A 210 16.77 -17.53 -27.77
C TYR A 210 16.21 -17.16 -26.40
N VAL A 211 17.05 -16.82 -25.45
CA VAL A 211 16.62 -16.26 -24.15
C VAL A 211 17.41 -14.98 -23.88
N ILE A 212 16.69 -13.90 -23.69
CA ILE A 212 17.22 -12.63 -23.20
C ILE A 212 16.96 -12.59 -21.70
N ALA A 213 17.97 -12.88 -20.89
CA ALA A 213 17.84 -13.03 -19.45
C ALA A 213 17.66 -11.69 -18.74
N ASP A 214 18.32 -10.63 -19.21
CA ASP A 214 18.22 -9.28 -18.66
C ASP A 214 16.86 -8.67 -19.00
N SER A 215 16.08 -8.38 -17.95
CA SER A 215 14.72 -7.80 -18.09
C SER A 215 14.75 -6.39 -18.68
N THR A 216 15.77 -5.60 -18.35
CA THR A 216 15.95 -4.24 -18.91
C THR A 216 16.26 -4.29 -20.41
N GLU A 217 17.08 -5.24 -20.82
CA GLU A 217 17.37 -5.44 -22.24
C GLU A 217 16.11 -5.86 -23.00
N ARG A 218 15.35 -6.83 -22.45
CA ARG A 218 14.07 -7.26 -23.07
C ARG A 218 13.08 -6.11 -23.21
N GLU A 219 12.94 -5.26 -22.18
CA GLU A 219 12.08 -4.09 -22.22
C GLU A 219 12.53 -3.12 -23.34
N ASN A 220 13.80 -2.81 -23.40
CA ASN A 220 14.34 -1.93 -24.44
C ASN A 220 14.08 -2.49 -25.84
N MET A 221 14.26 -3.79 -26.04
CA MET A 221 13.95 -4.45 -27.32
C MET A 221 12.49 -4.29 -27.72
N ILE A 222 11.55 -4.45 -26.78
CA ILE A 222 10.11 -4.27 -27.02
C ILE A 222 9.83 -2.81 -27.41
N ARG A 223 10.34 -1.85 -26.65
CA ARG A 223 10.12 -0.41 -26.90
C ARG A 223 10.73 0.05 -28.23
N GLU A 224 11.90 -0.44 -28.59
CA GLU A 224 12.55 -0.11 -29.87
C GLU A 224 11.73 -0.66 -31.05
N GLN A 225 11.30 -1.92 -30.98
CA GLN A 225 10.48 -2.52 -32.03
C GLN A 225 9.12 -1.81 -32.17
N ILE A 226 8.48 -1.40 -31.08
CA ILE A 226 7.25 -0.60 -31.12
C ILE A 226 7.53 0.74 -31.81
N LYS A 227 8.61 1.46 -31.49
CA LYS A 227 8.98 2.71 -32.15
C LYS A 227 9.25 2.56 -33.65
N GLU A 228 9.86 1.45 -34.05
CA GLU A 228 10.05 1.13 -35.47
C GLU A 228 8.68 0.99 -36.18
N ILE A 229 7.75 0.28 -35.58
CA ILE A 229 6.40 0.11 -36.12
C ILE A 229 5.67 1.48 -36.17
N GLU A 230 5.77 2.31 -35.12
CA GLU A 230 5.19 3.66 -35.11
C GLU A 230 5.72 4.51 -36.28
N ALA A 231 7.04 4.48 -36.50
CA ALA A 231 7.67 5.25 -37.57
C ALA A 231 7.30 4.74 -38.96
N GLU A 232 7.21 3.42 -39.15
CA GLU A 232 6.86 2.82 -40.43
C GLU A 232 5.38 3.03 -40.80
N GLN A 233 4.49 2.99 -39.81
CA GLN A 233 3.05 3.04 -40.04
C GLN A 233 2.44 4.43 -39.83
N GLY A 234 3.20 5.41 -39.31
CA GLY A 234 2.72 6.76 -39.02
C GLY A 234 1.62 6.78 -37.97
N VAL A 235 1.83 6.04 -36.88
CA VAL A 235 0.88 5.87 -35.77
C VAL A 235 1.56 6.17 -34.43
N GLN A 236 0.77 6.23 -33.37
CA GLN A 236 1.21 6.28 -31.98
C GLN A 236 0.70 5.04 -31.25
N VAL A 237 1.54 4.45 -30.41
CA VAL A 237 1.18 3.32 -29.55
C VAL A 237 1.07 3.82 -28.12
N GLN A 238 -0.08 3.63 -27.52
CA GLN A 238 -0.28 3.94 -26.10
C GLN A 238 0.33 2.81 -25.28
N ILE A 239 1.50 3.06 -24.69
CA ILE A 239 2.17 2.08 -23.81
C ILE A 239 1.69 2.33 -22.39
N ASP A 240 0.84 1.44 -21.88
CA ASP A 240 0.58 1.31 -20.45
C ASP A 240 1.77 0.58 -19.80
N GLU A 241 2.38 1.19 -18.78
CA GLU A 241 3.57 0.65 -18.13
C GLU A 241 3.28 -0.63 -17.34
N GLY A 242 2.07 -0.77 -16.82
CA GLY A 242 1.62 -1.99 -16.15
C GLY A 242 1.50 -3.15 -17.14
N LEU A 243 0.85 -2.90 -18.28
CA LEU A 243 0.74 -3.86 -19.37
C LEU A 243 2.13 -4.23 -19.94
N LEU A 244 3.00 -3.25 -20.14
CA LEU A 244 4.36 -3.54 -20.63
C LEU A 244 5.13 -4.43 -19.65
N ASN A 245 5.06 -4.16 -18.36
CA ASN A 245 5.68 -5.01 -17.34
C ASN A 245 5.07 -6.43 -17.32
N GLU A 246 3.77 -6.56 -17.54
CA GLU A 246 3.14 -7.88 -17.68
C GLU A 246 3.66 -8.61 -18.91
N VAL A 247 3.66 -7.97 -20.09
CA VAL A 247 4.14 -8.53 -21.37
C VAL A 247 5.62 -8.90 -21.27
N LEU A 248 6.46 -8.05 -20.71
CA LEU A 248 7.88 -8.30 -20.45
C LEU A 248 8.10 -9.62 -19.69
N ASN A 249 7.24 -9.91 -18.72
CA ASN A 249 7.30 -11.10 -17.89
C ASN A 249 6.54 -12.31 -18.46
N LEU A 250 6.05 -12.21 -19.70
CA LEU A 250 5.47 -13.33 -20.44
C LEU A 250 6.40 -13.84 -21.55
N VAL A 251 7.50 -13.14 -21.85
CA VAL A 251 8.37 -13.47 -22.99
C VAL A 251 9.80 -13.66 -22.56
N GLU A 252 10.51 -14.55 -23.25
CA GLU A 252 11.96 -14.76 -23.12
C GLU A 252 12.73 -14.18 -24.33
N TYR A 253 12.08 -14.11 -25.50
CA TYR A 253 12.63 -13.55 -26.74
C TYR A 253 11.53 -12.76 -27.45
N PRO A 254 11.48 -11.43 -27.25
CA PRO A 254 10.37 -10.62 -27.74
C PRO A 254 10.46 -10.30 -29.24
N THR A 255 9.34 -10.46 -29.96
CA THR A 255 9.16 -9.93 -31.31
C THR A 255 7.81 -9.21 -31.36
N ALA A 256 7.83 -7.88 -31.45
CA ALA A 256 6.63 -7.06 -31.58
C ALA A 256 6.10 -7.12 -33.02
N PHE A 257 4.79 -7.05 -33.16
CA PHE A 257 4.11 -7.00 -34.45
C PHE A 257 2.80 -6.23 -34.37
N MET A 258 2.34 -5.71 -35.51
CA MET A 258 1.05 -5.06 -35.61
C MET A 258 0.05 -5.98 -36.29
N GLY A 259 -1.16 -6.10 -35.72
CA GLY A 259 -2.33 -6.73 -36.31
C GLY A 259 -3.45 -5.73 -36.56
N ASN A 260 -4.50 -6.18 -37.27
CA ASN A 260 -5.61 -5.35 -37.67
C ASN A 260 -6.93 -6.01 -37.30
N PHE A 261 -8.00 -5.20 -37.23
CA PHE A 261 -9.37 -5.65 -37.13
C PHE A 261 -10.28 -4.78 -38.01
N ASP A 262 -11.51 -5.21 -38.23
CA ASP A 262 -12.45 -4.49 -39.11
C ASP A 262 -12.86 -3.16 -38.46
N THR A 263 -12.88 -2.10 -39.27
CA THR A 263 -13.28 -0.74 -38.88
C THR A 263 -14.70 -0.65 -38.32
N LYS A 264 -15.57 -1.58 -38.64
CA LYS A 264 -16.96 -1.65 -38.13
C LYS A 264 -17.00 -1.69 -36.60
N TYR A 265 -15.98 -2.30 -35.96
CA TYR A 265 -15.94 -2.40 -34.50
C TYR A 265 -15.67 -1.06 -33.81
N LEU A 266 -15.14 -0.05 -34.51
CA LEU A 266 -14.98 1.30 -33.99
C LEU A 266 -16.31 2.02 -33.66
N GLU A 267 -17.47 1.43 -34.05
CA GLU A 267 -18.80 1.89 -33.61
C GLU A 267 -19.12 1.49 -32.16
N VAL A 268 -18.41 0.50 -31.62
CA VAL A 268 -18.51 0.09 -30.22
C VAL A 268 -17.74 1.11 -29.35
N PRO A 269 -18.18 1.38 -28.12
CA PRO A 269 -17.44 2.27 -27.23
C PRO A 269 -15.95 1.91 -27.11
N GLU A 270 -15.10 2.92 -27.17
CA GLU A 270 -13.64 2.73 -27.16
C GLU A 270 -13.17 1.88 -25.97
N GLU A 271 -13.78 2.07 -24.81
CA GLU A 271 -13.40 1.37 -23.58
C GLU A 271 -13.60 -0.15 -23.70
N VAL A 272 -14.61 -0.60 -24.47
CA VAL A 272 -14.83 -2.04 -24.74
C VAL A 272 -13.70 -2.59 -25.60
N LEU A 273 -13.26 -1.82 -26.62
CA LEU A 273 -12.16 -2.21 -27.49
C LEU A 273 -10.84 -2.23 -26.74
N VAL A 274 -10.57 -1.20 -25.96
CA VAL A 274 -9.37 -1.09 -25.12
C VAL A 274 -9.30 -2.24 -24.12
N THR A 275 -10.38 -2.51 -23.39
CA THR A 275 -10.45 -3.64 -22.44
C THR A 275 -10.23 -4.98 -23.15
N SER A 276 -10.84 -5.18 -24.31
CA SER A 276 -10.63 -6.40 -25.09
C SER A 276 -9.17 -6.57 -25.50
N MET A 277 -8.47 -5.49 -25.87
CA MET A 277 -7.07 -5.51 -26.28
C MET A 277 -6.14 -5.64 -25.07
N GLU A 278 -6.19 -4.72 -24.13
CA GLU A 278 -5.21 -4.62 -23.04
C GLU A 278 -5.45 -5.68 -21.96
N THR A 279 -6.68 -5.75 -21.42
CA THR A 279 -6.98 -6.61 -20.27
C THR A 279 -7.09 -8.08 -20.66
N HIS A 280 -7.73 -8.39 -21.81
CA HIS A 280 -7.98 -9.78 -22.18
C HIS A 280 -6.89 -10.40 -23.08
N GLN A 281 -6.27 -9.60 -23.95
CA GLN A 281 -5.32 -10.13 -24.94
C GLN A 281 -3.87 -9.68 -24.71
N ARG A 282 -3.62 -8.72 -23.82
CA ARG A 282 -2.28 -8.11 -23.59
C ARG A 282 -1.74 -7.46 -24.87
N TYR A 283 -2.59 -6.77 -25.61
CA TYR A 283 -2.23 -5.98 -26.78
C TYR A 283 -2.20 -4.50 -26.46
N PHE A 284 -1.23 -3.78 -27.02
CA PHE A 284 -1.15 -2.34 -26.91
C PHE A 284 -2.05 -1.66 -27.93
N VAL A 285 -2.70 -0.60 -27.51
CA VAL A 285 -3.61 0.19 -28.31
C VAL A 285 -2.86 1.08 -29.29
N VAL A 286 -3.36 1.15 -30.53
CA VAL A 286 -2.79 2.01 -31.59
C VAL A 286 -3.73 3.17 -31.88
N ARG A 287 -3.14 4.37 -31.94
CA ARG A 287 -3.86 5.62 -32.23
C ARG A 287 -3.26 6.30 -33.47
N ASP A 288 -4.07 7.14 -34.13
CA ASP A 288 -3.53 8.08 -35.09
C ASP A 288 -2.80 9.26 -34.42
N LEU A 289 -2.20 10.15 -35.22
CA LEU A 289 -1.48 11.31 -34.70
C LEU A 289 -2.39 12.35 -34.02
N ASP A 290 -3.70 12.27 -34.25
CA ASP A 290 -4.72 13.12 -33.62
C ASP A 290 -5.28 12.49 -32.33
N GLY A 291 -4.81 11.30 -31.97
CA GLY A 291 -5.16 10.59 -30.76
C GLY A 291 -6.39 9.68 -30.88
N ASN A 292 -6.99 9.52 -32.07
CA ASN A 292 -8.13 8.63 -32.25
C ASN A 292 -7.70 7.17 -32.34
N LEU A 293 -8.52 6.29 -31.80
CA LEU A 293 -8.29 4.84 -31.85
C LEU A 293 -8.27 4.35 -33.31
N LYS A 294 -7.25 3.58 -33.67
CA LYS A 294 -7.16 2.91 -34.98
C LYS A 294 -7.59 1.45 -34.89
N PRO A 295 -8.05 0.85 -35.99
CA PRO A 295 -8.42 -0.56 -36.03
C PRO A 295 -7.18 -1.47 -36.11
N ASN A 296 -6.23 -1.20 -35.21
CA ASN A 296 -4.93 -1.87 -35.14
C ASN A 296 -4.58 -2.16 -33.67
N PHE A 297 -3.72 -3.13 -33.48
CA PHE A 297 -3.13 -3.43 -32.18
C PHE A 297 -1.68 -3.83 -32.33
N ILE A 298 -0.89 -3.66 -31.27
CA ILE A 298 0.45 -4.23 -31.16
C ILE A 298 0.42 -5.40 -30.18
N SER A 299 1.03 -6.49 -30.56
CA SER A 299 1.29 -7.62 -29.65
C SER A 299 2.76 -8.00 -29.67
N VAL A 300 3.23 -8.68 -28.63
CA VAL A 300 4.59 -9.15 -28.52
C VAL A 300 4.60 -10.67 -28.44
N ARG A 301 5.18 -11.29 -29.46
CA ARG A 301 5.36 -12.73 -29.51
C ARG A 301 6.56 -13.15 -28.64
N ASN A 302 6.41 -14.24 -27.90
CA ASN A 302 7.55 -14.96 -27.33
C ASN A 302 8.16 -15.88 -28.39
N GLY A 303 9.11 -15.37 -29.15
CA GLY A 303 9.77 -16.09 -30.24
C GLY A 303 10.31 -15.16 -31.33
N ASN A 304 10.94 -15.73 -32.35
CA ASN A 304 11.53 -15.01 -33.48
C ASN A 304 10.49 -14.59 -34.53
N ALA A 305 10.92 -13.89 -35.57
CA ALA A 305 10.04 -13.41 -36.66
C ALA A 305 9.64 -14.48 -37.71
N GLU A 306 10.06 -15.73 -37.57
CA GLU A 306 9.72 -16.79 -38.52
C GLU A 306 8.20 -17.06 -38.48
N TYR A 307 7.57 -17.14 -39.66
CA TYR A 307 6.13 -17.36 -39.80
C TYR A 307 5.24 -16.33 -39.10
N LEU A 308 5.72 -15.07 -38.94
CA LEU A 308 5.04 -14.02 -38.19
C LEU A 308 3.62 -13.75 -38.75
N ASP A 309 3.44 -13.83 -40.09
CA ASP A 309 2.11 -13.68 -40.72
C ASP A 309 1.06 -14.68 -40.21
N ASN A 310 1.49 -15.90 -39.83
CA ASN A 310 0.57 -16.88 -39.24
C ASN A 310 0.20 -16.49 -37.80
N VAL A 311 1.16 -15.93 -37.06
CA VAL A 311 0.95 -15.46 -35.71
C VAL A 311 -0.01 -14.26 -35.73
N ILE A 312 0.22 -13.29 -36.62
CA ILE A 312 -0.66 -12.12 -36.80
C ILE A 312 -2.08 -12.56 -37.04
N ARG A 313 -2.31 -13.40 -38.09
CA ARG A 313 -3.66 -13.92 -38.40
C ARG A 313 -4.30 -14.68 -37.25
N GLY A 314 -3.50 -15.41 -36.44
CA GLY A 314 -4.00 -16.09 -35.26
C GLY A 314 -4.51 -15.13 -34.21
N ASN A 315 -3.72 -14.09 -33.91
CA ASN A 315 -4.07 -13.05 -32.92
C ASN A 315 -5.26 -12.19 -33.38
N GLU A 316 -5.30 -11.80 -34.66
CA GLU A 316 -6.45 -11.10 -35.26
C GLU A 316 -7.74 -11.90 -35.08
N LYS A 317 -7.70 -13.21 -35.35
CA LYS A 317 -8.88 -14.09 -35.20
C LYS A 317 -9.35 -14.18 -33.73
N VAL A 318 -8.45 -14.26 -32.79
CA VAL A 318 -8.78 -14.31 -31.35
C VAL A 318 -9.39 -12.98 -30.90
N LEU A 319 -8.82 -11.85 -31.31
CA LEU A 319 -9.36 -10.53 -30.98
C LEU A 319 -10.73 -10.32 -31.58
N VAL A 320 -10.94 -10.67 -32.86
CA VAL A 320 -12.23 -10.53 -33.57
C VAL A 320 -13.36 -11.25 -32.81
N ALA A 321 -13.11 -12.43 -32.25
CA ALA A 321 -14.13 -13.15 -31.48
C ALA A 321 -14.60 -12.32 -30.26
N ARG A 322 -13.68 -11.65 -29.55
CA ARG A 322 -14.01 -10.76 -28.43
C ARG A 322 -14.74 -9.48 -28.91
N LEU A 323 -14.31 -8.92 -30.02
CA LEU A 323 -14.95 -7.73 -30.59
C LEU A 323 -16.36 -8.01 -31.09
N GLU A 324 -16.64 -9.24 -31.63
CA GLU A 324 -17.98 -9.68 -32.01
C GLU A 324 -18.90 -9.80 -30.79
N ASP A 325 -18.41 -10.33 -29.66
CA ASP A 325 -19.15 -10.37 -28.40
C ASP A 325 -19.47 -8.95 -27.92
N GLY A 326 -18.48 -8.06 -27.94
CA GLY A 326 -18.66 -6.65 -27.58
C GLY A 326 -19.66 -5.92 -28.46
N GLU A 327 -19.58 -6.08 -29.78
CA GLU A 327 -20.56 -5.52 -30.76
C GLU A 327 -21.97 -6.06 -30.51
N PHE A 328 -22.08 -7.37 -30.26
CA PHE A 328 -23.37 -8.02 -29.99
C PHE A 328 -24.03 -7.44 -28.73
N PHE A 329 -23.30 -7.41 -27.60
CA PHE A 329 -23.85 -6.88 -26.34
C PHE A 329 -24.15 -5.39 -26.45
N TRP A 330 -23.27 -4.61 -27.11
CA TRP A 330 -23.51 -3.18 -27.34
C TRP A 330 -24.86 -2.92 -28.03
N ARG A 331 -25.24 -3.73 -29.00
CA ARG A 331 -26.50 -3.61 -29.72
C ARG A 331 -27.70 -4.16 -28.96
N GLU A 332 -27.53 -5.28 -28.25
CA GLU A 332 -28.64 -5.91 -27.51
C GLU A 332 -29.00 -5.11 -26.23
N ASP A 333 -28.03 -4.63 -25.50
CA ASP A 333 -28.27 -3.91 -24.26
C ASP A 333 -29.01 -2.58 -24.46
N GLN A 334 -28.81 -1.92 -25.59
CA GLN A 334 -29.56 -0.70 -25.95
C GLN A 334 -31.08 -0.92 -26.11
N LYS A 335 -31.53 -2.15 -26.24
CA LYS A 335 -32.96 -2.50 -26.29
C LYS A 335 -33.58 -2.62 -24.89
N LEU A 336 -32.78 -2.70 -23.86
CA LEU A 336 -33.19 -2.87 -22.46
C LEU A 336 -33.65 -1.55 -21.87
N LYS A 337 -34.58 -1.61 -20.92
CA LYS A 337 -35.02 -0.43 -20.15
C LYS A 337 -34.37 -0.44 -18.79
N ILE A 338 -33.84 0.70 -18.39
CA ILE A 338 -33.16 0.87 -17.10
C ILE A 338 -34.06 0.44 -15.94
N GLU A 339 -35.33 0.85 -15.94
CA GLU A 339 -36.29 0.53 -14.90
C GLU A 339 -36.52 -0.98 -14.74
N ASP A 340 -36.57 -1.72 -15.86
CA ASP A 340 -36.76 -3.17 -15.84
C ASP A 340 -35.52 -3.88 -15.27
N LEU A 341 -34.32 -3.38 -15.57
CA LEU A 341 -33.06 -3.88 -15.01
C LEU A 341 -32.97 -3.59 -13.51
N VAL A 342 -33.27 -2.36 -13.09
CA VAL A 342 -33.33 -1.97 -11.67
C VAL A 342 -34.31 -2.83 -10.88
N ALA A 343 -35.49 -3.13 -11.44
CA ALA A 343 -36.47 -4.00 -10.78
C ALA A 343 -35.92 -5.42 -10.55
N LYS A 344 -35.15 -5.95 -11.50
CA LYS A 344 -34.52 -7.28 -11.40
C LYS A 344 -33.40 -7.36 -10.37
N LEU A 345 -32.81 -6.25 -9.98
CA LEU A 345 -31.77 -6.21 -8.92
C LEU A 345 -32.29 -6.65 -7.55
N SER A 346 -33.61 -6.71 -7.35
CA SER A 346 -34.23 -7.33 -6.17
C SER A 346 -33.95 -8.83 -6.05
N HIS A 347 -33.61 -9.49 -7.15
CA HIS A 347 -33.27 -10.92 -7.20
C HIS A 347 -31.74 -11.18 -7.19
N VAL A 348 -30.94 -10.13 -7.22
CA VAL A 348 -29.48 -10.22 -7.14
C VAL A 348 -29.05 -10.03 -5.68
N THR A 349 -28.46 -11.05 -5.13
CA THR A 349 -27.97 -11.01 -3.73
C THR A 349 -26.76 -10.10 -3.60
N PHE A 350 -26.85 -9.06 -2.75
CA PHE A 350 -25.70 -8.28 -2.33
C PHE A 350 -24.85 -9.08 -1.34
N HIS A 351 -25.50 -9.57 -0.28
CA HIS A 351 -24.94 -10.56 0.63
C HIS A 351 -26.09 -11.28 1.34
N GLU A 352 -25.96 -12.59 1.60
CA GLU A 352 -27.04 -13.44 2.15
C GLU A 352 -27.62 -12.92 3.48
N LYS A 353 -26.80 -12.27 4.32
CA LYS A 353 -27.22 -11.70 5.61
C LYS A 353 -27.68 -10.24 5.54
N ILE A 354 -27.44 -9.55 4.42
CA ILE A 354 -27.67 -8.12 4.25
C ILE A 354 -28.86 -7.85 3.33
N GLY A 355 -29.06 -8.71 2.33
CA GLY A 355 -30.16 -8.59 1.39
C GLY A 355 -29.72 -8.47 -0.07
N SER A 356 -30.59 -7.91 -0.89
CA SER A 356 -30.40 -7.76 -2.34
C SER A 356 -29.67 -6.47 -2.71
N LEU A 357 -29.15 -6.39 -3.95
CA LEU A 357 -28.60 -5.15 -4.51
C LEU A 357 -29.65 -4.03 -4.54
N ARG A 358 -30.93 -4.34 -4.75
CA ARG A 358 -31.98 -3.33 -4.72
C ARG A 358 -32.14 -2.71 -3.34
N GLU A 359 -32.07 -3.50 -2.28
CA GLU A 359 -32.14 -3.02 -0.89
C GLU A 359 -30.92 -2.18 -0.55
N HIS A 360 -29.72 -2.59 -0.98
CA HIS A 360 -28.50 -1.80 -0.90
C HIS A 360 -28.67 -0.43 -1.58
N MET A 361 -29.17 -0.39 -2.82
CA MET A 361 -29.43 0.88 -3.53
C MET A 361 -30.42 1.78 -2.81
N ILE A 362 -31.46 1.24 -2.19
CA ILE A 362 -32.44 2.02 -1.41
C ILE A 362 -31.79 2.66 -0.20
N ARG A 363 -30.98 1.90 0.56
CA ARG A 363 -30.23 2.44 1.71
C ARG A 363 -29.23 3.50 1.27
N THR A 364 -28.46 3.21 0.23
CA THR A 364 -27.50 4.15 -0.39
C THR A 364 -28.21 5.46 -0.78
N GLY A 365 -29.39 5.39 -1.40
CA GLY A 365 -30.16 6.60 -1.77
C GLY A 365 -30.55 7.46 -0.57
N GLN A 366 -30.96 6.86 0.55
CA GLN A 366 -31.29 7.61 1.77
C GLN A 366 -30.03 8.24 2.40
N ILE A 367 -28.92 7.51 2.43
CA ILE A 367 -27.63 8.03 2.90
C ILE A 367 -27.16 9.19 2.00
N ALA A 368 -27.30 9.05 0.69
CA ALA A 368 -26.91 10.07 -0.28
C ALA A 368 -27.66 11.40 -0.06
N ILE A 369 -28.95 11.36 0.19
CA ILE A 369 -29.75 12.57 0.46
C ILE A 369 -29.30 13.26 1.76
N LEU A 370 -29.03 12.49 2.82
CA LEU A 370 -28.48 13.04 4.07
C LEU A 370 -27.12 13.69 3.88
N LEU A 371 -26.25 13.05 3.09
CA LEU A 371 -24.92 13.58 2.76
C LEU A 371 -25.02 14.84 1.90
N ALA A 372 -25.95 14.89 0.93
CA ALA A 372 -26.18 16.07 0.09
C ALA A 372 -26.50 17.32 0.90
N GLU A 373 -27.35 17.18 1.92
CA GLU A 373 -27.67 18.27 2.85
C GLU A 373 -26.43 18.74 3.62
N LYS A 374 -25.67 17.80 4.19
CA LYS A 374 -24.45 18.12 4.96
C LYS A 374 -23.31 18.70 4.09
N ALA A 375 -23.19 18.27 2.85
CA ALA A 375 -22.20 18.76 1.89
C ALA A 375 -22.65 20.05 1.17
N GLY A 376 -23.88 20.50 1.38
CA GLY A 376 -24.41 21.74 0.81
C GLY A 376 -24.64 21.68 -0.71
N LEU A 377 -25.11 20.54 -1.23
CA LEU A 377 -25.50 20.43 -2.62
C LEU A 377 -26.69 21.35 -2.95
N SER A 378 -26.71 21.88 -4.16
CA SER A 378 -27.84 22.64 -4.69
C SER A 378 -29.07 21.73 -4.90
N VAL A 379 -30.23 22.34 -5.11
CA VAL A 379 -31.48 21.60 -5.39
C VAL A 379 -31.33 20.75 -6.67
N ASP A 380 -30.74 21.31 -7.74
CA ASP A 380 -30.56 20.58 -9.00
C ASP A 380 -29.58 19.40 -8.83
N GLU A 381 -28.44 19.62 -8.15
CA GLU A 381 -27.50 18.53 -7.83
C GLU A 381 -28.16 17.43 -6.97
N THR A 382 -29.05 17.82 -6.04
CA THR A 382 -29.79 16.84 -5.21
C THR A 382 -30.80 16.03 -6.02
N ILE A 383 -31.46 16.65 -7.01
CA ILE A 383 -32.37 15.95 -7.94
C ILE A 383 -31.59 14.95 -8.79
N ASP A 384 -30.46 15.36 -9.35
CA ASP A 384 -29.57 14.49 -10.14
C ASP A 384 -29.04 13.32 -9.30
N LEU A 385 -28.63 13.61 -8.06
CA LEU A 385 -28.19 12.58 -7.11
C LEU A 385 -29.30 11.57 -6.79
N ALA A 386 -30.52 12.03 -6.55
CA ALA A 386 -31.64 11.13 -6.27
C ALA A 386 -31.94 10.23 -7.47
N ARG A 387 -31.86 10.77 -8.71
CA ARG A 387 -32.04 9.97 -9.93
C ARG A 387 -30.89 8.98 -10.10
N ALA A 388 -29.65 9.41 -9.96
CA ALA A 388 -28.47 8.56 -10.04
C ALA A 388 -28.53 7.41 -9.03
N ALA A 389 -28.81 7.70 -7.75
CA ALA A 389 -28.95 6.69 -6.70
C ALA A 389 -30.07 5.67 -6.95
N ALA A 390 -31.13 6.08 -7.67
CA ALA A 390 -32.22 5.18 -8.01
C ALA A 390 -31.84 4.13 -9.07
N ILE A 391 -30.80 4.39 -9.89
CA ILE A 391 -30.49 3.55 -11.07
C ILE A 391 -29.04 3.04 -11.14
N TYR A 392 -28.10 3.56 -10.39
CA TYR A 392 -26.64 3.47 -10.56
C TYR A 392 -26.03 2.06 -10.68
N LYS A 393 -26.76 1.00 -10.35
CA LYS A 393 -26.28 -0.40 -10.48
C LYS A 393 -26.98 -1.18 -11.62
N PHE A 394 -27.77 -0.51 -12.46
CA PHE A 394 -28.53 -1.21 -13.49
C PHE A 394 -27.67 -1.96 -14.50
N ASP A 395 -26.50 -1.43 -14.80
CA ASP A 395 -25.54 -1.95 -15.77
C ASP A 395 -24.98 -3.33 -15.40
N LEU A 396 -24.99 -3.70 -14.12
CA LEU A 396 -24.60 -5.06 -13.67
C LEU A 396 -25.47 -6.18 -14.28
N LEU A 397 -26.63 -5.85 -14.82
CA LEU A 397 -27.52 -6.80 -15.50
C LEU A 397 -27.52 -6.66 -17.02
N THR A 398 -26.61 -5.86 -17.58
CA THR A 398 -26.38 -5.79 -19.02
C THR A 398 -25.50 -6.95 -19.46
N GLY A 399 -25.64 -7.36 -20.72
CA GLY A 399 -24.80 -8.39 -21.31
C GLY A 399 -23.33 -7.93 -21.39
N MET A 400 -23.13 -6.65 -21.69
CA MET A 400 -21.78 -6.08 -21.77
C MET A 400 -21.01 -6.19 -20.45
N VAL A 401 -21.60 -5.77 -19.33
CA VAL A 401 -20.94 -5.87 -18.02
C VAL A 401 -20.85 -7.32 -17.53
N GLY A 402 -21.76 -8.20 -18.00
CA GLY A 402 -21.67 -9.62 -17.73
C GLY A 402 -20.48 -10.33 -18.39
N GLU A 403 -20.01 -9.82 -19.54
CA GLU A 403 -18.83 -10.32 -20.27
C GLU A 403 -17.55 -9.54 -19.91
N PHE A 404 -17.68 -8.24 -19.65
CA PHE A 404 -16.59 -7.30 -19.34
C PHE A 404 -16.88 -6.63 -18.00
N ASP A 405 -16.64 -7.33 -16.92
CA ASP A 405 -16.95 -6.84 -15.55
C ASP A 405 -16.14 -5.60 -15.15
N GLU A 406 -14.98 -5.39 -15.76
CA GLU A 406 -14.16 -4.19 -15.58
C GLU A 406 -14.86 -2.91 -16.08
N LEU A 407 -15.86 -3.04 -16.97
CA LEU A 407 -16.60 -1.92 -17.55
C LEU A 407 -17.83 -1.50 -16.73
N GLN A 408 -18.06 -2.09 -15.56
CA GLN A 408 -19.13 -1.65 -14.67
C GLN A 408 -18.96 -0.15 -14.31
N GLY A 409 -20.04 0.58 -14.28
CA GLY A 409 -20.06 2.04 -14.13
C GLY A 409 -19.75 2.79 -15.44
N ILE A 410 -18.72 2.42 -16.17
CA ILE A 410 -18.36 3.02 -17.46
C ILE A 410 -19.51 2.78 -18.48
N MET A 411 -19.94 1.53 -18.61
CA MET A 411 -21.07 1.21 -19.48
C MET A 411 -22.40 1.71 -18.92
N GLY A 412 -22.51 1.80 -17.58
CA GLY A 412 -23.64 2.45 -16.92
C GLY A 412 -23.81 3.90 -17.36
N GLU A 413 -22.73 4.69 -17.39
CA GLU A 413 -22.72 6.07 -17.91
C GLU A 413 -23.21 6.12 -19.36
N LYS A 414 -22.63 5.29 -20.24
CA LYS A 414 -22.93 5.32 -21.66
C LYS A 414 -24.40 4.91 -21.96
N TYR A 415 -24.86 3.86 -21.33
CA TYR A 415 -26.25 3.41 -21.49
C TYR A 415 -27.25 4.41 -20.87
N ALA A 416 -26.90 5.06 -19.77
CA ALA A 416 -27.73 6.10 -19.19
C ALA A 416 -27.88 7.31 -20.14
N LEU A 417 -26.79 7.78 -20.75
CA LEU A 417 -26.84 8.84 -21.76
C LEU A 417 -27.68 8.46 -22.97
N LEU A 418 -27.55 7.23 -23.48
CA LEU A 418 -28.37 6.72 -24.60
C LEU A 418 -29.85 6.60 -24.23
N ALA A 419 -30.17 6.30 -22.97
CA ALA A 419 -31.53 6.25 -22.47
C ALA A 419 -32.15 7.65 -22.20
N GLY A 420 -31.36 8.72 -22.36
CA GLY A 420 -31.82 10.11 -22.22
C GLY A 420 -31.63 10.70 -20.82
N GLU A 421 -30.88 10.06 -19.95
CA GLU A 421 -30.44 10.67 -18.66
C GLU A 421 -29.53 11.87 -18.92
N ASN A 422 -29.53 12.84 -18.02
CA ASN A 422 -28.62 13.97 -18.15
C ASN A 422 -27.16 13.59 -17.83
N ALA A 423 -26.22 14.45 -18.22
CA ALA A 423 -24.79 14.18 -18.07
C ALA A 423 -24.35 14.03 -16.60
N ALA A 424 -24.95 14.78 -15.67
CA ALA A 424 -24.59 14.72 -14.25
C ALA A 424 -25.00 13.38 -13.63
N VAL A 425 -26.19 12.87 -13.98
CA VAL A 425 -26.67 11.54 -13.55
C VAL A 425 -25.77 10.44 -14.12
N ALA A 426 -25.47 10.52 -15.42
CA ALA A 426 -24.65 9.53 -16.09
C ALA A 426 -23.20 9.49 -15.54
N GLN A 427 -22.59 10.66 -15.35
CA GLN A 427 -21.28 10.80 -14.73
C GLN A 427 -21.24 10.22 -13.31
N ALA A 428 -22.26 10.49 -12.50
CA ALA A 428 -22.34 9.96 -11.14
C ALA A 428 -22.45 8.42 -11.12
N ILE A 429 -23.10 7.82 -12.11
CA ILE A 429 -23.15 6.36 -12.28
C ILE A 429 -21.76 5.79 -12.52
N ARG A 430 -20.92 6.45 -13.32
CA ARG A 430 -19.53 6.05 -13.52
C ARG A 430 -18.70 6.24 -12.25
N GLU A 431 -18.80 7.42 -11.62
CA GLU A 431 -17.93 7.83 -10.54
C GLU A 431 -18.19 7.15 -9.19
N HIS A 432 -19.37 6.52 -8.99
CA HIS A 432 -19.68 5.92 -7.68
C HIS A 432 -18.76 4.76 -7.29
N TYR A 433 -18.08 4.13 -8.23
CA TYR A 433 -17.07 3.12 -7.94
C TYR A 433 -15.75 3.71 -7.46
N LEU A 434 -15.48 5.00 -7.78
CA LEU A 434 -14.22 5.66 -7.47
C LEU A 434 -14.11 6.01 -5.96
N PRO A 435 -12.90 5.97 -5.40
CA PRO A 435 -11.73 5.31 -5.94
C PRO A 435 -11.89 3.78 -5.91
N ASP A 436 -11.44 3.10 -6.93
CA ASP A 436 -11.48 1.64 -7.07
C ASP A 436 -10.27 0.93 -6.46
N SER A 437 -9.20 1.68 -6.20
CA SER A 437 -7.95 1.23 -5.59
C SER A 437 -7.47 2.18 -4.51
N ALA A 438 -6.41 1.82 -3.78
CA ALA A 438 -5.89 2.64 -2.69
C ALA A 438 -5.48 4.04 -3.15
N ASP A 439 -4.86 4.13 -4.33
CA ASP A 439 -4.35 5.36 -4.93
C ASP A 439 -5.09 5.74 -6.23
N GLY A 440 -6.22 5.06 -6.52
CA GLY A 440 -7.04 5.28 -7.72
C GLY A 440 -7.62 6.70 -7.80
N ALA A 441 -8.09 7.06 -9.00
CA ALA A 441 -8.73 8.35 -9.26
C ALA A 441 -9.93 8.59 -8.32
N LEU A 442 -10.16 9.84 -7.97
CA LEU A 442 -11.32 10.26 -7.18
C LEU A 442 -12.47 10.73 -8.09
N PRO A 443 -13.72 10.72 -7.61
CA PRO A 443 -14.81 11.36 -8.34
C PRO A 443 -14.51 12.84 -8.58
N GLU A 444 -14.83 13.34 -9.77
CA GLU A 444 -14.64 14.76 -10.12
C GLU A 444 -15.88 15.60 -9.81
N SER A 445 -17.08 14.99 -9.91
CA SER A 445 -18.34 15.66 -9.66
C SER A 445 -18.78 15.51 -8.20
N LYS A 446 -19.42 16.54 -7.65
CA LYS A 446 -20.02 16.47 -6.29
C LYS A 446 -21.09 15.39 -6.20
N VAL A 447 -21.90 15.24 -7.25
CA VAL A 447 -22.97 14.23 -7.31
C VAL A 447 -22.38 12.83 -7.27
N GLY A 448 -21.36 12.56 -8.08
CA GLY A 448 -20.64 11.28 -8.10
C GLY A 448 -19.93 11.01 -6.78
N ALA A 449 -19.28 12.01 -6.20
CA ALA A 449 -18.59 11.88 -4.91
C ALA A 449 -19.54 11.54 -3.76
N ILE A 450 -20.69 12.21 -3.68
CA ILE A 450 -21.72 11.89 -2.66
C ILE A 450 -22.31 10.50 -2.88
N LEU A 451 -22.56 10.09 -4.13
CA LEU A 451 -23.04 8.73 -4.43
C LEU A 451 -21.99 7.68 -4.06
N ALA A 452 -20.72 7.92 -4.38
CA ALA A 452 -19.61 7.05 -4.00
C ALA A 452 -19.44 6.92 -2.49
N LEU A 453 -19.55 8.04 -1.75
CA LEU A 453 -19.55 8.03 -0.28
C LEU A 453 -20.71 7.22 0.29
N ALA A 454 -21.91 7.42 -0.24
CA ALA A 454 -23.12 6.74 0.23
C ALA A 454 -23.06 5.22 0.00
N ASP A 455 -22.59 4.79 -1.18
CA ASP A 455 -22.42 3.39 -1.53
C ASP A 455 -21.37 2.70 -0.62
N LYS A 456 -20.23 3.36 -0.38
CA LYS A 456 -19.17 2.85 0.49
C LYS A 456 -19.58 2.86 1.98
N LEU A 457 -20.34 3.86 2.42
CA LEU A 457 -20.88 3.91 3.78
C LEU A 457 -21.92 2.83 4.03
N ASP A 458 -22.92 2.63 3.13
CA ASP A 458 -23.86 1.52 3.29
C ASP A 458 -23.15 0.18 3.32
N THR A 459 -22.17 -0.02 2.45
CA THR A 459 -21.35 -1.23 2.44
C THR A 459 -20.67 -1.44 3.80
N LEU A 460 -19.94 -0.45 4.31
CA LEU A 460 -19.27 -0.53 5.61
C LEU A 460 -20.24 -0.84 6.76
N LEU A 461 -21.30 -0.04 6.87
CA LEU A 461 -22.28 -0.14 7.95
C LEU A 461 -23.03 -1.48 7.91
N SER A 462 -23.44 -1.93 6.74
CA SER A 462 -24.16 -3.18 6.54
C SER A 462 -23.34 -4.40 6.93
N PHE A 463 -22.07 -4.47 6.50
CA PHE A 463 -21.19 -5.59 6.84
C PHE A 463 -20.84 -5.62 8.33
N PHE A 464 -20.59 -4.46 8.95
CA PHE A 464 -20.35 -4.37 10.39
C PHE A 464 -21.57 -4.81 11.20
N SER A 465 -22.76 -4.44 10.75
CA SER A 465 -24.02 -4.80 11.44
C SER A 465 -24.31 -6.30 11.49
N VAL A 466 -23.78 -7.06 10.55
CA VAL A 466 -23.90 -8.54 10.53
C VAL A 466 -22.65 -9.25 11.05
N GLY A 467 -21.73 -8.51 11.69
CA GLY A 467 -20.53 -9.04 12.33
C GLY A 467 -19.40 -9.43 11.36
N LEU A 468 -19.43 -8.97 10.12
CA LEU A 468 -18.40 -9.25 9.11
C LEU A 468 -17.32 -8.16 9.13
N ILE A 469 -16.61 -8.06 10.25
CA ILE A 469 -15.60 -7.04 10.51
C ILE A 469 -14.21 -7.59 10.11
N PRO A 470 -13.42 -6.84 9.30
CA PRO A 470 -12.08 -7.29 8.90
C PRO A 470 -11.13 -7.48 10.08
N SER A 471 -10.40 -8.60 10.10
CA SER A 471 -9.43 -8.93 11.15
C SER A 471 -8.08 -9.35 10.56
N GLY A 472 -6.98 -8.88 11.14
CA GLY A 472 -5.63 -9.18 10.65
C GLY A 472 -5.46 -8.85 9.16
N SER A 473 -5.03 -9.80 8.35
CA SER A 473 -4.94 -9.67 6.88
C SER A 473 -6.24 -10.03 6.15
N ASN A 474 -7.25 -10.57 6.86
CA ASN A 474 -8.49 -11.04 6.25
C ASN A 474 -9.47 -9.88 6.04
N ASP A 475 -9.79 -9.59 4.78
CA ASP A 475 -10.77 -8.58 4.35
C ASP A 475 -11.42 -9.00 3.02
N PRO A 476 -12.25 -10.05 3.02
CA PRO A 476 -12.80 -10.63 1.80
C PRO A 476 -13.76 -9.69 1.06
N TYR A 477 -14.28 -8.68 1.74
CA TYR A 477 -15.23 -7.71 1.18
C TYR A 477 -14.59 -6.34 0.88
N ALA A 478 -13.26 -6.24 0.98
CA ALA A 478 -12.50 -5.02 0.72
C ALA A 478 -12.99 -3.78 1.50
N LEU A 479 -13.47 -3.98 2.74
CA LEU A 479 -13.99 -2.89 3.58
C LEU A 479 -12.92 -1.86 3.94
N ARG A 480 -11.64 -2.28 4.04
CA ARG A 480 -10.52 -1.35 4.25
C ARG A 480 -10.34 -0.41 3.06
N ARG A 481 -10.47 -0.93 1.84
CA ARG A 481 -10.39 -0.14 0.61
C ARG A 481 -11.59 0.80 0.49
N ALA A 482 -12.80 0.32 0.75
CA ALA A 482 -14.01 1.15 0.77
C ALA A 482 -13.87 2.30 1.77
N THR A 483 -13.41 2.03 3.00
CA THR A 483 -13.22 3.05 4.04
C THR A 483 -12.08 4.02 3.70
N GLN A 484 -11.01 3.55 3.06
CA GLN A 484 -9.96 4.43 2.53
C GLN A 484 -10.53 5.39 1.47
N GLY A 485 -11.43 4.89 0.62
CA GLY A 485 -12.16 5.73 -0.36
C GLY A 485 -13.02 6.79 0.31
N ILE A 486 -13.74 6.45 1.39
CA ILE A 486 -14.52 7.42 2.17
C ILE A 486 -13.62 8.56 2.66
N VAL A 487 -12.51 8.23 3.30
CA VAL A 487 -11.61 9.23 3.90
C VAL A 487 -10.97 10.10 2.81
N ARG A 488 -10.52 9.52 1.68
CA ARG A 488 -9.94 10.26 0.56
C ARG A 488 -10.93 11.22 -0.11
N ILE A 489 -12.17 10.81 -0.32
CA ILE A 489 -13.20 11.68 -0.90
C ILE A 489 -13.52 12.84 0.04
N LEU A 490 -13.66 12.59 1.34
CA LEU A 490 -13.95 13.63 2.33
C LEU A 490 -12.83 14.65 2.44
N GLU A 491 -11.59 14.22 2.35
CA GLU A 491 -10.40 15.07 2.38
C GLU A 491 -10.30 15.91 1.09
N ASP A 492 -10.40 15.29 -0.09
CA ASP A 492 -10.25 15.96 -1.38
C ASP A 492 -11.29 17.07 -1.61
N PHE A 493 -12.55 16.79 -1.24
CA PHE A 493 -13.62 17.78 -1.34
C PHE A 493 -13.62 18.81 -0.19
N GLY A 494 -12.85 18.59 0.86
CA GLY A 494 -12.77 19.49 2.02
C GLY A 494 -14.11 19.67 2.73
N TRP A 495 -15.01 18.70 2.70
CA TRP A 495 -16.32 18.80 3.34
C TRP A 495 -16.22 18.79 4.86
N ASN A 496 -16.78 19.82 5.47
CA ASN A 496 -16.85 19.93 6.94
C ASN A 496 -18.01 19.06 7.49
N ILE A 497 -17.82 17.76 7.44
CA ILE A 497 -18.81 16.77 7.92
C ILE A 497 -18.22 16.04 9.13
N PRO A 498 -18.71 16.33 10.35
CA PRO A 498 -18.30 15.59 11.55
C PRO A 498 -18.74 14.13 11.45
N MET A 499 -17.78 13.22 11.46
CA MET A 499 -18.04 11.79 11.21
C MET A 499 -18.81 11.12 12.33
N ASP A 500 -18.63 11.52 13.57
CA ASP A 500 -19.38 11.03 14.73
C ASP A 500 -20.87 11.41 14.65
N GLU A 501 -21.17 12.65 14.27
CA GLU A 501 -22.53 13.12 14.05
C GLU A 501 -23.17 12.48 12.80
N LEU A 502 -22.38 12.32 11.73
CA LEU A 502 -22.84 11.65 10.52
C LEU A 502 -23.22 10.21 10.84
N ILE A 503 -22.31 9.44 11.43
CA ILE A 503 -22.54 8.04 11.76
C ILE A 503 -23.73 7.90 12.72
N ALA A 504 -23.84 8.74 13.75
CA ALA A 504 -25.02 8.75 14.62
C ALA A 504 -26.32 9.01 13.86
N SER A 505 -26.31 9.93 12.89
CA SER A 505 -27.47 10.21 12.04
C SER A 505 -27.84 9.02 11.15
N LEU A 506 -26.84 8.31 10.61
CA LEU A 506 -27.05 7.10 9.79
C LEU A 506 -27.63 5.94 10.63
N TYR A 507 -27.18 5.78 11.87
CA TYR A 507 -27.75 4.78 12.79
C TYR A 507 -29.19 5.10 13.23
N ALA A 508 -29.62 6.34 13.11
CA ALA A 508 -31.00 6.74 13.37
C ALA A 508 -31.93 6.46 12.18
N LEU A 509 -31.40 6.15 10.99
CA LEU A 509 -32.21 5.73 9.84
C LEU A 509 -32.85 4.36 10.12
N SER A 510 -34.07 4.18 9.66
CA SER A 510 -34.80 2.91 9.77
C SER A 510 -34.93 2.29 8.39
N PHE A 511 -34.49 1.05 8.25
CA PHE A 511 -34.64 0.25 7.04
C PHE A 511 -35.43 -1.02 7.36
N ASP A 512 -36.30 -1.44 6.45
CA ASP A 512 -37.11 -2.65 6.62
C ASP A 512 -36.24 -3.93 6.60
N SER A 513 -35.09 -3.87 5.92
CA SER A 513 -34.22 -5.01 5.67
C SER A 513 -33.06 -5.16 6.64
N LEU A 514 -32.60 -4.10 7.27
CA LEU A 514 -31.39 -4.09 8.10
C LEU A 514 -31.40 -2.96 9.12
N THR A 515 -30.93 -3.26 10.32
CA THR A 515 -30.64 -2.25 11.35
C THR A 515 -29.12 -2.16 11.53
N TYR A 516 -28.56 -0.95 11.45
CA TYR A 516 -27.13 -0.75 11.69
C TYR A 516 -26.77 -0.96 13.16
N ASP A 517 -25.64 -1.62 13.39
CA ASP A 517 -25.08 -1.90 14.71
C ASP A 517 -23.53 -1.72 14.68
N ASN A 518 -22.89 -1.76 15.86
CA ASN A 518 -21.43 -1.63 16.02
C ASN A 518 -20.88 -0.22 15.66
N GLN A 519 -21.56 0.83 16.12
CA GLN A 519 -21.22 2.23 15.83
C GLN A 519 -19.78 2.59 16.24
N GLU A 520 -19.34 2.17 17.41
CA GLU A 520 -18.00 2.48 17.93
C GLU A 520 -16.90 1.82 17.09
N GLU A 521 -17.10 0.57 16.70
CA GLU A 521 -16.17 -0.16 15.83
C GLU A 521 -16.05 0.49 14.45
N VAL A 522 -17.17 0.98 13.90
CA VAL A 522 -17.17 1.73 12.62
C VAL A 522 -16.35 3.01 12.74
N LEU A 523 -16.57 3.81 13.78
CA LEU A 523 -15.82 5.04 14.00
C LEU A 523 -14.31 4.77 14.18
N ASN A 524 -13.96 3.75 14.95
CA ASN A 524 -12.57 3.35 15.14
C ASN A 524 -11.94 2.84 13.83
N PHE A 525 -12.72 2.14 13.01
CA PHE A 525 -12.26 1.65 11.71
C PHE A 525 -11.98 2.79 10.72
N ILE A 526 -12.81 3.85 10.72
CA ILE A 526 -12.61 5.07 9.94
C ILE A 526 -11.37 5.82 10.46
N LYS A 527 -11.22 6.02 11.78
CA LYS A 527 -10.04 6.65 12.38
C LYS A 527 -8.74 5.97 12.00
N ALA A 528 -8.73 4.63 11.94
CA ALA A 528 -7.57 3.89 11.50
C ALA A 528 -7.20 4.14 10.01
N ARG A 529 -8.13 4.60 9.17
CA ARG A 529 -7.84 5.02 7.79
C ARG A 529 -7.31 6.45 7.74
N VAL A 530 -7.83 7.35 8.58
CA VAL A 530 -7.29 8.70 8.76
C VAL A 530 -5.84 8.63 9.26
N ASP A 531 -5.53 7.78 10.25
CA ASP A 531 -4.15 7.52 10.71
C ASP A 531 -3.22 7.10 9.56
N LYS A 532 -3.70 6.20 8.70
CA LYS A 532 -2.92 5.75 7.53
C LYS A 532 -2.66 6.90 6.54
N MET A 533 -3.64 7.79 6.33
CA MET A 533 -3.49 8.94 5.44
C MET A 533 -2.49 9.98 5.94
N MET A 534 -2.31 10.12 7.23
CA MET A 534 -1.27 10.97 7.80
C MET A 534 0.17 10.49 7.49
N GLY A 535 0.34 9.35 6.82
CA GLY A 535 1.58 8.85 6.24
C GLY A 535 2.74 8.77 7.24
N SER A 536 3.84 9.51 6.98
CA SER A 536 5.06 9.52 7.79
C SER A 536 5.03 10.51 8.97
N THR A 537 3.88 11.15 9.26
CA THR A 537 3.71 12.01 10.44
C THR A 537 4.10 11.28 11.72
N ALA A 538 4.75 11.97 12.66
CA ALA A 538 5.20 11.40 13.92
C ALA A 538 4.04 10.78 14.72
N LYS A 539 4.31 9.67 15.39
CA LYS A 539 3.28 8.85 16.04
C LYS A 539 2.50 9.63 17.11
N ASP A 540 3.17 10.44 17.90
CA ASP A 540 2.56 11.27 18.94
C ASP A 540 1.65 12.36 18.38
N ILE A 541 2.01 12.95 17.22
CA ILE A 541 1.15 13.90 16.50
C ILE A 541 -0.12 13.20 16.02
N LYS A 542 0.02 12.01 15.40
CA LYS A 542 -1.13 11.21 14.97
C LYS A 542 -2.07 10.89 16.14
N GLU A 543 -1.53 10.39 17.23
CA GLU A 543 -2.30 10.06 18.44
C GLU A 543 -3.01 11.29 19.01
N ALA A 544 -2.35 12.44 19.05
CA ALA A 544 -2.91 13.70 19.55
C ALA A 544 -4.07 14.21 18.66
N VAL A 545 -3.91 14.15 17.35
CA VAL A 545 -4.96 14.58 16.39
C VAL A 545 -6.14 13.60 16.40
N LEU A 546 -5.91 12.28 16.40
CA LEU A 546 -6.96 11.27 16.46
C LEU A 546 -7.78 11.30 17.77
N ALA A 547 -7.21 11.88 18.82
CA ALA A 547 -7.89 12.13 20.10
C ALA A 547 -8.57 13.51 20.17
N SER A 548 -8.56 14.31 19.10
CA SER A 548 -9.28 15.59 19.05
C SER A 548 -10.78 15.39 19.23
N SER A 549 -11.47 16.47 19.62
CA SER A 549 -12.93 16.48 19.72
C SER A 549 -13.63 16.76 18.39
N ASN A 550 -12.88 17.13 17.35
CA ASN A 550 -13.36 17.39 16.00
C ASN A 550 -13.02 16.20 15.09
N PHE A 551 -14.02 15.40 14.76
CA PHE A 551 -13.82 14.29 13.81
C PHE A 551 -14.26 14.69 12.40
N VAL A 552 -13.69 15.76 11.88
CA VAL A 552 -13.75 16.13 10.46
C VAL A 552 -12.46 15.69 9.79
N VAL A 553 -12.55 14.85 8.77
CA VAL A 553 -11.38 14.19 8.15
C VAL A 553 -10.37 15.21 7.62
N ALA A 554 -10.81 16.20 6.84
CA ALA A 554 -9.92 17.23 6.28
C ALA A 554 -9.22 18.02 7.39
N ASP A 555 -9.96 18.46 8.43
CA ASP A 555 -9.39 19.21 9.55
C ASP A 555 -8.33 18.39 10.32
N MET A 556 -8.55 17.08 10.47
CA MET A 556 -7.60 16.21 11.17
C MET A 556 -6.29 16.07 10.39
N ILE A 557 -6.37 15.93 9.08
CA ILE A 557 -5.18 15.81 8.21
C ILE A 557 -4.43 17.14 8.22
N GLU A 558 -5.14 18.27 8.04
CA GLU A 558 -4.56 19.62 8.10
C GLU A 558 -3.90 19.90 9.46
N ALA A 559 -4.53 19.48 10.57
CA ALA A 559 -3.97 19.65 11.91
C ALA A 559 -2.68 18.82 12.11
N ALA A 560 -2.61 17.61 11.55
CA ALA A 560 -1.41 16.78 11.62
C ALA A 560 -0.24 17.39 10.83
N GLU A 561 -0.52 17.97 9.65
CA GLU A 561 0.46 18.69 8.85
C GLU A 561 0.94 19.96 9.56
N ALA A 562 0.01 20.77 10.08
CA ALA A 562 0.32 21.98 10.80
C ALA A 562 1.16 21.72 12.06
N LEU A 563 0.85 20.69 12.84
CA LEU A 563 1.65 20.27 14.00
C LEU A 563 3.04 19.78 13.59
N THR A 564 3.15 19.06 12.46
CA THR A 564 4.45 18.60 11.94
C THR A 564 5.34 19.78 11.53
N GLU A 565 4.78 20.81 10.92
CA GLU A 565 5.53 22.03 10.60
C GLU A 565 5.84 22.85 11.84
N ALA A 566 4.88 23.00 12.75
CA ALA A 566 5.09 23.70 14.02
C ALA A 566 6.20 23.07 14.87
N ALA A 567 6.35 21.75 14.82
CA ALA A 567 7.40 21.01 15.57
C ALA A 567 8.83 21.42 15.17
N LYS A 568 9.01 22.11 14.05
CA LYS A 568 10.29 22.64 13.57
C LYS A 568 10.60 24.03 14.14
N THR A 569 9.66 24.67 14.82
CA THR A 569 9.79 26.04 15.35
C THR A 569 10.36 26.08 16.77
N GLU A 570 11.02 27.19 17.13
CA GLU A 570 11.67 27.34 18.44
C GLU A 570 10.68 27.37 19.61
N ASN A 571 9.47 27.89 19.41
CA ASN A 571 8.45 28.04 20.44
C ASN A 571 7.57 26.79 20.62
N TYR A 572 7.67 25.81 19.74
CA TYR A 572 6.82 24.60 19.80
C TYR A 572 6.87 23.91 21.15
N LYS A 573 8.11 23.62 21.62
CA LYS A 573 8.30 22.88 22.86
C LYS A 573 7.63 23.57 24.06
N SER A 574 7.91 24.87 24.28
CA SER A 574 7.31 25.61 25.37
C SER A 574 5.80 25.70 25.29
N SER A 575 5.27 25.95 24.10
CA SER A 575 3.82 26.06 23.88
C SER A 575 3.09 24.73 24.13
N VAL A 576 3.65 23.62 23.65
CA VAL A 576 3.09 22.29 23.91
C VAL A 576 3.18 21.92 25.38
N GLU A 577 4.29 22.25 26.09
CA GLU A 577 4.44 22.00 27.53
C GLU A 577 3.38 22.76 28.35
N SER A 578 3.14 24.04 28.04
CA SER A 578 2.13 24.87 28.71
C SER A 578 0.70 24.28 28.50
N LEU A 579 0.34 23.95 27.26
CA LEU A 579 -0.96 23.35 26.96
C LEU A 579 -1.10 21.95 27.58
N SER A 580 -0.05 21.11 27.47
CA SER A 580 -0.06 19.75 28.04
C SER A 580 -0.31 19.78 29.55
N ARG A 581 0.29 20.77 30.27
CA ARG A 581 0.07 20.96 31.70
C ARG A 581 -1.40 21.29 31.98
N ALA A 582 -2.02 22.14 31.16
CA ALA A 582 -3.44 22.46 31.27
C ALA A 582 -4.33 21.23 31.08
N PHE A 583 -4.06 20.41 30.05
CA PHE A 583 -4.77 19.15 29.79
C PHE A 583 -4.70 18.20 30.99
N ASN A 584 -3.49 17.92 31.49
CA ASN A 584 -3.27 16.99 32.61
C ASN A 584 -3.97 17.43 33.92
N LEU A 585 -4.17 18.73 34.11
CA LEU A 585 -4.85 19.25 35.30
C LEU A 585 -6.37 19.31 35.09
N ALA A 586 -6.84 19.65 33.88
CA ALA A 586 -8.28 19.66 33.57
C ALA A 586 -8.92 18.26 33.75
N GLU A 587 -8.18 17.16 33.52
CA GLU A 587 -8.65 15.79 33.79
C GLU A 587 -9.03 15.52 35.26
N LYS A 588 -8.57 16.37 36.19
CA LYS A 588 -8.91 16.27 37.62
C LYS A 588 -10.18 17.02 38.00
N ALA A 589 -10.85 17.68 37.04
CA ALA A 589 -12.11 18.36 37.29
C ALA A 589 -13.24 17.34 37.55
N GLU A 590 -13.97 17.53 38.64
CA GLU A 590 -15.13 16.71 39.00
C GLU A 590 -16.43 17.49 38.65
N GLY A 591 -17.14 17.00 37.64
CA GLY A 591 -18.41 17.61 37.19
C GLY A 591 -18.21 18.86 36.30
N SER A 592 -19.33 19.45 35.89
CA SER A 592 -19.34 20.67 35.06
C SER A 592 -19.53 21.89 35.99
N VAL A 593 -18.46 22.64 36.21
CA VAL A 593 -18.46 23.89 36.95
C VAL A 593 -18.25 25.03 35.95
N LYS A 594 -19.09 26.07 36.03
CA LYS A 594 -18.88 27.32 35.28
C LYS A 594 -17.89 28.20 36.02
N VAL A 595 -17.08 28.93 35.28
CA VAL A 595 -16.13 29.90 35.85
C VAL A 595 -16.93 31.01 36.59
N ASP A 596 -16.59 31.20 37.87
CA ASP A 596 -17.14 32.26 38.73
C ASP A 596 -16.02 33.28 39.05
N THR A 597 -16.16 34.47 38.45
CA THR A 597 -15.19 35.57 38.64
C THR A 597 -15.08 36.09 40.05
N SER A 598 -16.07 35.83 40.90
CA SER A 598 -16.06 36.23 42.34
C SER A 598 -15.09 35.36 43.17
N LEU A 599 -14.69 34.20 42.67
CA LEU A 599 -13.77 33.27 43.33
C LEU A 599 -12.30 33.46 42.89
N PHE A 600 -11.99 34.48 42.08
CA PHE A 600 -10.60 34.79 41.72
C PHE A 600 -9.85 35.38 42.87
N GLU A 601 -8.67 34.80 43.19
CA GLU A 601 -7.80 35.25 44.25
C GLU A 601 -6.59 36.06 43.76
N ASN A 602 -6.29 35.97 42.44
CA ASN A 602 -5.15 36.69 41.84
C ASN A 602 -5.48 37.19 40.42
N GLU A 603 -4.64 38.07 39.88
CA GLU A 603 -4.83 38.68 38.56
C GLU A 603 -4.59 37.65 37.44
N GLN A 604 -3.74 36.64 37.62
CA GLN A 604 -3.43 35.64 36.61
C GLN A 604 -4.64 34.71 36.34
N GLU A 605 -5.48 34.43 37.34
CA GLU A 605 -6.74 33.72 37.17
C GLU A 605 -7.70 34.50 36.24
N LYS A 606 -7.76 35.82 36.47
CA LYS A 606 -8.60 36.72 35.69
C LYS A 606 -8.07 36.87 34.26
N GLU A 607 -6.75 37.06 34.09
CA GLU A 607 -6.11 37.17 32.78
C GLU A 607 -6.30 35.90 31.95
N LEU A 608 -6.10 34.71 32.53
CA LEU A 608 -6.31 33.46 31.84
C LEU A 608 -7.79 33.23 31.49
N ALA A 609 -8.71 33.45 32.42
CA ALA A 609 -10.14 33.31 32.16
C ALA A 609 -10.62 34.22 31.03
N GLN A 610 -10.19 35.51 31.03
CA GLN A 610 -10.50 36.46 29.98
C GLN A 610 -9.88 36.08 28.62
N ALA A 611 -8.62 35.62 28.64
CA ALA A 611 -7.95 35.14 27.41
C ALA A 611 -8.67 33.91 26.81
N VAL A 612 -9.07 32.95 27.66
CA VAL A 612 -9.82 31.77 27.24
C VAL A 612 -11.22 32.14 26.74
N GLU A 613 -11.95 33.02 27.42
CA GLU A 613 -13.27 33.47 26.99
C GLU A 613 -13.23 34.13 25.62
N SER A 614 -12.25 35.01 25.38
CA SER A 614 -12.07 35.73 24.12
C SER A 614 -11.46 34.89 22.98
N LEU A 615 -10.95 33.70 23.29
CA LEU A 615 -10.35 32.83 22.29
C LEU A 615 -11.40 32.30 21.31
N GLU A 616 -11.33 32.73 20.08
CA GLU A 616 -12.08 32.19 18.95
C GLU A 616 -11.11 31.60 17.93
N LEU A 617 -11.00 30.27 17.88
CA LEU A 617 -10.14 29.59 16.92
C LEU A 617 -10.72 29.71 15.51
N LYS A 618 -10.06 30.49 14.66
CA LYS A 618 -10.46 30.78 13.28
C LYS A 618 -9.33 30.55 12.30
N GLY A 619 -9.68 30.30 11.03
CA GLY A 619 -8.72 30.11 9.95
C GLY A 619 -8.29 28.66 9.80
N SER A 620 -7.13 28.47 9.13
CA SER A 620 -6.49 27.18 8.93
C SER A 620 -6.06 26.50 10.24
N ALA A 621 -5.65 25.25 10.17
CA ALA A 621 -5.09 24.56 11.35
C ALA A 621 -3.84 25.26 11.85
N SER A 622 -3.00 25.81 10.97
CA SER A 622 -1.84 26.61 11.34
C SER A 622 -2.24 27.89 12.10
N ASP A 623 -3.25 28.61 11.62
CA ASP A 623 -3.76 29.82 12.30
C ASP A 623 -4.30 29.50 13.70
N LYS A 624 -5.03 28.38 13.82
CA LYS A 624 -5.55 27.90 15.11
C LYS A 624 -4.43 27.52 16.07
N LEU A 625 -3.37 26.88 15.59
CA LEU A 625 -2.20 26.55 16.39
C LEU A 625 -1.46 27.81 16.86
N GLU A 626 -1.26 28.81 15.99
CA GLU A 626 -0.64 30.09 16.38
C GLU A 626 -1.47 30.80 17.46
N GLN A 627 -2.80 30.81 17.34
CA GLN A 627 -3.69 31.38 18.35
C GLN A 627 -3.58 30.65 19.70
N LEU A 628 -3.48 29.31 19.69
CA LEU A 628 -3.27 28.52 20.89
C LEU A 628 -1.89 28.76 21.51
N PHE A 629 -0.83 28.77 20.70
CA PHE A 629 0.54 28.97 21.17
C PHE A 629 0.75 30.38 21.72
N ALA A 630 0.04 31.39 21.20
CA ALA A 630 0.06 32.74 21.74
C ALA A 630 -0.44 32.84 23.19
N LEU A 631 -1.20 31.85 23.67
CA LEU A 631 -1.67 31.80 25.06
C LEU A 631 -0.59 31.30 26.04
N SER A 632 0.50 30.70 25.56
CA SER A 632 1.54 30.08 26.44
C SER A 632 2.04 31.00 27.55
N PRO A 633 2.37 32.29 27.29
CA PRO A 633 2.82 33.18 28.34
C PRO A 633 1.78 33.41 29.47
N VAL A 634 0.50 33.48 29.12
CA VAL A 634 -0.61 33.66 30.06
C VAL A 634 -0.84 32.39 30.87
N ILE A 635 -0.76 31.23 30.21
CA ILE A 635 -0.89 29.92 30.84
C ILE A 635 0.27 29.70 31.84
N ASP A 636 1.51 30.02 31.45
CA ASP A 636 2.66 29.87 32.29
C ASP A 636 2.60 30.82 33.50
N ALA A 637 2.21 32.10 33.28
CA ALA A 637 2.01 33.06 34.36
C ALA A 637 0.96 32.61 35.40
N PHE A 638 -0.12 31.98 34.89
CA PHE A 638 -1.14 31.39 35.76
C PHE A 638 -0.54 30.25 36.59
N PHE A 639 0.19 29.31 35.99
CA PHE A 639 0.78 28.20 36.72
C PHE A 639 1.89 28.59 37.69
N ASP A 640 2.64 29.65 37.42
CA ASP A 640 3.72 30.12 38.25
C ASP A 640 3.20 30.86 39.50
N ASN A 641 2.03 31.47 39.41
CA ASN A 641 1.45 32.30 40.46
C ASN A 641 0.22 31.71 41.14
N THR A 642 -0.29 30.55 40.68
CA THR A 642 -1.54 29.98 41.14
C THR A 642 -1.41 28.51 41.50
N MET A 643 -1.67 28.16 42.76
CA MET A 643 -1.77 26.75 43.17
C MET A 643 -3.16 26.19 42.76
N VAL A 644 -3.24 25.57 41.58
CA VAL A 644 -4.51 25.07 41.01
C VAL A 644 -5.27 24.16 41.99
N MET A 645 -4.55 23.25 42.66
CA MET A 645 -5.11 22.31 43.63
C MET A 645 -5.18 22.98 45.02
N ALA A 646 -5.97 24.06 45.15
CA ALA A 646 -6.19 24.77 46.40
C ALA A 646 -6.88 23.90 47.45
N GLU A 647 -6.72 24.27 48.74
CA GLU A 647 -7.41 23.60 49.84
C GLU A 647 -8.90 23.90 49.85
N ASP A 648 -9.28 25.11 49.46
CA ASP A 648 -10.68 25.51 49.26
C ASP A 648 -11.24 24.81 47.99
N VAL A 649 -12.28 24.02 48.16
CA VAL A 649 -12.86 23.21 47.11
C VAL A 649 -13.50 24.06 46.01
N ASP A 650 -14.12 25.17 46.33
CA ASP A 650 -14.79 26.06 45.39
C ASP A 650 -13.75 26.78 44.52
N VAL A 651 -12.67 27.29 45.16
CA VAL A 651 -11.56 27.92 44.46
C VAL A 651 -10.85 26.90 43.54
N LYS A 652 -10.59 25.70 44.06
CA LYS A 652 -9.99 24.61 43.26
C LYS A 652 -10.84 24.30 42.04
N ASN A 653 -12.15 24.09 42.21
CA ASN A 653 -13.04 23.73 41.11
C ASN A 653 -13.16 24.88 40.12
N ASN A 654 -13.15 26.13 40.54
CA ASN A 654 -13.14 27.28 39.67
C ASN A 654 -11.90 27.38 38.81
N ARG A 655 -10.70 27.13 39.39
CA ARG A 655 -9.42 27.05 38.64
C ARG A 655 -9.38 25.92 37.63
N LEU A 656 -9.90 24.75 38.00
CA LEU A 656 -10.06 23.62 37.09
C LEU A 656 -11.07 23.91 35.96
N ALA A 657 -12.16 24.70 36.25
CA ALA A 657 -13.10 25.11 35.23
C ALA A 657 -12.46 25.98 34.14
N ILE A 658 -11.61 26.94 34.49
CA ILE A 658 -10.87 27.77 33.53
C ILE A 658 -10.02 26.87 32.60
N LEU A 659 -9.28 25.92 33.19
CA LEU A 659 -8.45 24.99 32.42
C LEU A 659 -9.30 24.06 31.54
N THR A 660 -10.45 23.62 32.02
CA THR A 660 -11.37 22.79 31.25
C THR A 660 -11.93 23.53 30.02
N GLU A 661 -12.27 24.81 30.15
CA GLU A 661 -12.69 25.64 29.03
C GLU A 661 -11.57 25.81 27.99
N LEU A 662 -10.33 26.07 28.45
CA LEU A 662 -9.16 26.11 27.56
C LEU A 662 -8.96 24.79 26.81
N VAL A 663 -8.99 23.67 27.53
CA VAL A 663 -8.80 22.33 26.97
C VAL A 663 -9.89 21.99 25.96
N ASN A 664 -11.15 22.32 26.23
CA ASN A 664 -12.25 22.09 25.31
C ASN A 664 -12.05 22.82 23.96
N LYS A 665 -11.53 24.06 24.02
CA LYS A 665 -11.19 24.82 22.82
C LYS A 665 -9.96 24.24 22.10
N ALA A 666 -8.88 23.94 22.81
CA ALA A 666 -7.66 23.41 22.25
C ALA A 666 -7.84 22.00 21.65
N LYS A 667 -8.68 21.16 22.27
CA LYS A 667 -8.97 19.79 21.85
C LYS A 667 -9.65 19.70 20.49
N ILE A 668 -10.21 20.80 19.98
CA ILE A 668 -10.71 20.87 18.61
C ILE A 668 -9.58 20.60 17.59
N VAL A 669 -8.33 21.01 17.91
CA VAL A 669 -7.16 20.81 17.07
C VAL A 669 -6.47 19.49 17.41
N ALA A 670 -6.10 19.29 18.68
CA ALA A 670 -5.39 18.09 19.13
C ALA A 670 -5.47 17.91 20.65
N ALA A 671 -5.20 16.71 21.13
CA ALA A 671 -4.96 16.43 22.55
C ALA A 671 -3.48 16.68 22.89
N PHE A 672 -3.15 17.90 23.27
CA PHE A 672 -1.75 18.36 23.46
C PHE A 672 -0.96 17.60 24.52
N ASN A 673 -1.63 16.94 25.47
CA ASN A 673 -0.96 16.09 26.46
C ASN A 673 -0.37 14.77 25.89
N LEU A 674 -0.67 14.43 24.65
CA LEU A 674 -0.11 13.26 23.96
C LEU A 674 1.14 13.59 23.13
N LEU A 675 1.47 14.88 22.96
CA LEU A 675 2.63 15.32 22.18
C LEU A 675 3.93 15.19 22.98
N ASN A 676 4.99 14.70 22.32
CA ASN A 676 6.32 14.59 22.90
C ASN A 676 7.11 15.90 22.75
N THR A 677 7.68 16.37 23.84
CA THR A 677 8.55 17.58 23.87
C THR A 677 10.02 17.27 24.17
N LYS A 678 10.37 15.97 24.17
CA LYS A 678 11.74 15.49 24.51
C LYS A 678 12.68 15.48 23.32
#